data_64ff4fe5dc7c23b0153347d1bae13e72
#
_entry.id   64ff4fe5dc7c23b0153347d1bae13e72
#
_cell.length_a   1.000
_cell.length_b   1.000
_cell.length_c   1.000
_cell.angle_alpha   90.00
_cell.angle_beta   90.00
_cell.angle_gamma   90.00
#
_symmetry.space_group_name_H-M   'P 1'
#
loop_
_entity.id
_entity.type
_entity.pdbx_description
1 polymer ?
#
loop_
_entity_poly.entity_id
_entity_poly.type
_entity_poly.pdbx_seq_one_letter_code
_entity_poly.pdbx_strand_id
1 'polypeptide(L)'
;MEKECAKSSQPCPRKVSENITSKFQEAVKDLKLGELLHDDLFGLFEAMSAIEMMDPKMDAGMLCNRGSRKIISFDQAVQDKMLKLDEFSNAELIGIIDSTLACLVSWLEGHSLAQTLFINLYLHKPYMIEDRPLRVFCLAIYKLLEEIKDLVHNGMVYEEEDFQPMQYGYHLNPDISQQRMIGMLREVEEDLYRKNRSNPEPETHALFARIKFLRLFLQVLMSMFKKDEQPVISECNRLLANCLDMLHIMQKTMHMGIITDSEYILGFEPSINQRLLPPTFPRYTKIKSRYGAIGYFIDVAERFKIVTKITTITSLHHAMDFFIDFSKTSPCILSRSALQMMYPGSTGNLKDILKESVKSFISPPALISKTLLNNSQAKHYVDTFLSHCTRPFTLFLQLCGHNRARQRDKLAHILEDFASLQDEAERVDAYLHTLSVNSPISRPHIACFGTWILYHTLRIMIMYLLAGFELELYSVHEFYYIYWYLYEFLYGWLISALSRADSFLLENEILHDVHKGKGTTKKKPRNKKKSRQYNRDIVYLQALQNMCGGYYKALMGFRLEGKLTIPNPRFDSEQVRYEHRFAPFQNLLTPPPVVYSEFREMTSFERFQQQPVDSVFLYIAGCKHFHQARQLLESIVPDSELTDLLTICKTNFIVLKLLAGGHKKDSTKPPEFDFSKNKYFATMKIV
;
A
#
# COMPACT_ATOMS: atom_id res chain seq x y z
N MET A 1 -58.69 -30.87 -16.05
CA MET A 1 -58.33 -30.07 -14.89
C MET A 1 -58.00 -28.67 -15.33
N GLU A 2 -58.89 -28.09 -16.06
CA GLU A 2 -58.87 -26.68 -16.52
C GLU A 2 -60.28 -26.11 -16.34
N LYS A 3 -60.68 -25.79 -15.14
CA LYS A 3 -61.89 -25.02 -14.85
C LYS A 3 -62.08 -24.83 -13.35
N GLU A 4 -61.18 -24.05 -12.75
CA GLU A 4 -61.45 -23.44 -11.43
C GLU A 4 -60.39 -22.41 -11.08
N CYS A 5 -60.29 -21.36 -11.87
CA CYS A 5 -59.56 -20.15 -11.51
C CYS A 5 -60.13 -18.93 -12.21
N ALA A 6 -61.45 -18.81 -12.11
CA ALA A 6 -62.14 -17.62 -12.58
C ALA A 6 -63.21 -17.21 -11.57
N LYS A 7 -62.77 -16.68 -10.41
CA LYS A 7 -63.61 -15.83 -9.51
C LYS A 7 -62.78 -15.38 -8.31
N SER A 8 -61.90 -14.40 -8.48
CA SER A 8 -61.70 -13.34 -7.51
C SER A 8 -61.00 -12.18 -8.23
N SER A 9 -61.80 -11.29 -8.75
CA SER A 9 -61.37 -10.00 -9.29
C SER A 9 -61.09 -9.00 -8.17
N GLN A 10 -60.28 -9.36 -7.19
CA GLN A 10 -59.58 -8.36 -6.40
C GLN A 10 -58.31 -8.04 -7.12
N PRO A 11 -58.04 -6.76 -7.46
CA PRO A 11 -56.75 -6.37 -8.02
C PRO A 11 -55.66 -6.75 -6.99
N CYS A 12 -54.79 -7.63 -7.41
CA CYS A 12 -53.56 -7.91 -6.65
C CYS A 12 -52.96 -6.55 -6.23
N PRO A 13 -52.75 -6.29 -4.94
CA PRO A 13 -52.17 -5.00 -4.54
C PRO A 13 -50.88 -4.86 -5.32
N ARG A 14 -50.80 -3.84 -6.21
CA ARG A 14 -49.54 -3.48 -6.89
C ARG A 14 -48.55 -3.29 -5.80
N LYS A 15 -47.54 -4.15 -5.71
CA LYS A 15 -46.36 -3.93 -4.88
C LYS A 15 -45.78 -2.59 -5.32
N VAL A 16 -46.03 -1.57 -4.54
CA VAL A 16 -45.42 -0.27 -4.75
C VAL A 16 -43.96 -0.44 -4.36
N SER A 17 -43.09 -0.40 -5.34
CA SER A 17 -41.64 -0.35 -5.05
C SER A 17 -41.33 1.01 -4.46
N GLU A 18 -40.77 1.03 -3.26
CA GLU A 18 -40.30 2.23 -2.58
C GLU A 18 -38.83 2.48 -2.92
N ASN A 19 -38.47 3.72 -3.23
CA ASN A 19 -37.06 4.10 -3.38
C ASN A 19 -36.45 4.32 -1.99
N ILE A 20 -35.62 3.41 -1.56
CA ILE A 20 -34.97 3.42 -0.23
C ILE A 20 -33.58 4.06 -0.23
N THR A 21 -33.11 4.65 -1.34
CA THR A 21 -31.77 5.20 -1.47
C THR A 21 -31.39 6.17 -0.35
N SER A 22 -32.32 7.09 0.01
CA SER A 22 -32.02 8.06 1.08
C SER A 22 -31.97 7.40 2.46
N LYS A 23 -32.82 6.40 2.72
CA LYS A 23 -32.79 5.63 3.98
C LYS A 23 -31.50 4.84 4.10
N PHE A 24 -31.08 4.22 3.00
CA PHE A 24 -29.83 3.49 2.96
C PHE A 24 -28.62 4.41 3.14
N GLN A 25 -28.58 5.57 2.47
CA GLN A 25 -27.50 6.55 2.64
C GLN A 25 -27.35 7.03 4.09
N GLU A 26 -28.45 7.23 4.78
CA GLU A 26 -28.43 7.61 6.20
C GLU A 26 -27.93 6.46 7.08
N ALA A 27 -28.34 5.21 6.80
CA ALA A 27 -27.93 4.03 7.56
C ALA A 27 -26.42 3.72 7.42
N VAL A 28 -25.81 4.01 6.26
CA VAL A 28 -24.37 3.74 6.00
C VAL A 28 -23.45 4.92 6.26
N LYS A 29 -23.98 6.09 6.59
CA LYS A 29 -23.25 7.36 6.66
C LYS A 29 -22.01 7.32 7.54
N ASP A 30 -22.09 6.62 8.66
CA ASP A 30 -21.03 6.55 9.66
C ASP A 30 -20.29 5.20 9.65
N LEU A 31 -20.60 4.30 8.70
CA LEU A 31 -19.93 3.01 8.57
C LEU A 31 -18.54 3.17 7.99
N LYS A 32 -17.59 2.46 8.57
CA LYS A 32 -16.23 2.32 8.04
C LYS A 32 -16.11 1.04 7.23
N LEU A 33 -15.11 0.99 6.37
CA LEU A 33 -14.79 -0.20 5.59
C LEU A 33 -14.59 -1.40 6.53
N GLY A 34 -15.29 -2.50 6.27
CA GLY A 34 -15.27 -3.71 7.11
C GLY A 34 -16.26 -3.71 8.27
N GLU A 35 -17.02 -2.64 8.49
CA GLU A 35 -18.16 -2.64 9.39
C GLU A 35 -19.39 -3.19 8.68
N LEU A 36 -20.25 -3.88 9.45
CA LEU A 36 -21.47 -4.46 8.93
C LEU A 36 -22.66 -3.51 9.19
N LEU A 37 -23.47 -3.28 8.16
CA LEU A 37 -24.73 -2.57 8.33
C LEU A 37 -25.70 -3.47 9.09
N HIS A 38 -26.17 -3.00 10.24
CA HIS A 38 -27.25 -3.62 10.99
C HIS A 38 -28.50 -2.75 10.89
N ASP A 39 -29.41 -3.16 10.03
CA ASP A 39 -30.72 -2.53 9.87
C ASP A 39 -31.77 -3.61 9.58
N ASP A 40 -32.91 -3.53 10.24
CA ASP A 40 -34.00 -4.49 10.02
C ASP A 40 -34.65 -4.37 8.61
N LEU A 41 -34.35 -3.29 7.90
CA LEU A 41 -34.86 -3.01 6.55
C LEU A 41 -33.95 -3.55 5.44
N PHE A 42 -32.69 -3.84 5.74
CA PHE A 42 -31.71 -4.27 4.74
C PHE A 42 -31.11 -5.63 5.10
N GLY A 43 -31.17 -6.55 4.16
CA GLY A 43 -30.37 -7.76 4.24
C GLY A 43 -28.86 -7.47 4.06
N LEU A 44 -28.02 -8.36 4.57
CA LEU A 44 -26.57 -8.21 4.45
C LEU A 44 -26.10 -8.11 2.98
N PHE A 45 -26.72 -8.91 2.10
CA PHE A 45 -26.39 -8.91 0.67
C PHE A 45 -26.78 -7.59 -0.01
N GLU A 46 -27.99 -7.08 0.27
CA GLU A 46 -28.44 -5.80 -0.25
C GLU A 46 -27.59 -4.63 0.28
N ALA A 47 -27.19 -4.69 1.54
CA ALA A 47 -26.30 -3.70 2.14
C ALA A 47 -24.91 -3.70 1.48
N MET A 48 -24.33 -4.87 1.24
CA MET A 48 -23.03 -5.00 0.55
C MET A 48 -23.12 -4.49 -0.89
N SER A 49 -24.13 -4.91 -1.65
CA SER A 49 -24.34 -4.46 -3.04
C SER A 49 -24.54 -2.96 -3.13
N ALA A 50 -25.25 -2.37 -2.16
CA ALA A 50 -25.47 -0.93 -2.14
C ALA A 50 -24.23 -0.14 -1.73
N ILE A 51 -23.36 -0.68 -0.87
CA ILE A 51 -22.05 -0.08 -0.56
C ILE A 51 -21.16 -0.09 -1.81
N GLU A 52 -21.13 -1.18 -2.55
CA GLU A 52 -20.40 -1.26 -3.83
C GLU A 52 -20.92 -0.24 -4.85
N MET A 53 -22.24 -0.08 -4.96
CA MET A 53 -22.84 0.92 -5.84
C MET A 53 -22.58 2.37 -5.39
N MET A 54 -22.25 2.59 -4.14
CA MET A 54 -21.86 3.91 -3.61
C MET A 54 -20.37 4.22 -3.79
N ASP A 55 -19.55 3.30 -4.30
CA ASP A 55 -18.18 3.59 -4.65
C ASP A 55 -18.13 4.72 -5.69
N PRO A 56 -17.49 5.87 -5.39
CA PRO A 56 -17.39 6.98 -6.32
C PRO A 56 -16.77 6.62 -7.67
N LYS A 57 -15.99 5.55 -7.72
CA LYS A 57 -15.38 5.05 -8.97
C LYS A 57 -16.39 4.31 -9.85
N MET A 58 -17.30 3.55 -9.23
CA MET A 58 -18.36 2.83 -9.92
C MET A 58 -19.49 3.77 -10.33
N ASP A 59 -19.80 4.74 -9.47
CA ASP A 59 -20.87 5.74 -9.66
C ASP A 59 -20.44 6.99 -10.44
N ALA A 60 -19.21 7.02 -10.97
CA ALA A 60 -18.65 8.20 -11.64
C ALA A 60 -19.49 8.73 -12.83
N GLY A 61 -20.59 8.16 -13.11
CA GLY A 61 -21.55 8.64 -14.12
C GLY A 61 -22.99 8.83 -13.60
N MET A 62 -23.29 8.41 -12.38
CA MET A 62 -24.66 8.36 -11.89
C MET A 62 -25.07 9.49 -10.95
N LEU A 63 -24.12 10.17 -10.34
CA LEU A 63 -24.37 11.32 -9.45
C LEU A 63 -24.72 12.56 -10.25
N CYS A 64 -25.93 12.59 -10.76
CA CYS A 64 -26.44 13.69 -11.55
C CYS A 64 -27.32 14.58 -10.71
N ASN A 65 -26.89 15.78 -10.45
CA ASN A 65 -27.80 16.82 -10.01
C ASN A 65 -28.39 17.52 -11.26
N ARG A 66 -29.69 17.49 -11.40
CA ARG A 66 -30.45 18.29 -12.38
C ARG A 66 -30.30 19.77 -12.00
N GLY A 67 -29.19 20.37 -12.30
CA GLY A 67 -28.97 21.79 -12.07
C GLY A 67 -29.06 22.58 -13.35
N SER A 68 -29.21 23.87 -13.21
CA SER A 68 -29.46 24.87 -14.25
C SER A 68 -28.30 25.09 -15.23
N ARG A 69 -27.23 24.28 -15.23
CA ARG A 69 -26.11 24.45 -16.16
C ARG A 69 -26.48 23.92 -17.52
N LYS A 70 -26.35 24.80 -18.51
CA LYS A 70 -26.55 24.46 -19.91
C LYS A 70 -25.37 23.61 -20.39
N ILE A 71 -25.64 22.42 -20.91
CA ILE A 71 -24.65 21.60 -21.61
C ILE A 71 -24.55 22.13 -23.05
N ILE A 72 -23.33 22.45 -23.47
CA ILE A 72 -23.03 22.90 -24.84
C ILE A 72 -21.96 22.00 -25.42
N SER A 73 -21.96 21.82 -26.73
CA SER A 73 -20.90 21.11 -27.42
C SER A 73 -19.64 21.96 -27.53
N PHE A 74 -18.50 21.31 -27.81
CA PHE A 74 -17.25 22.01 -28.11
C PHE A 74 -17.42 23.03 -29.24
N ASP A 75 -18.06 22.61 -30.34
CA ASP A 75 -18.31 23.48 -31.52
C ASP A 75 -19.18 24.69 -31.14
N GLN A 76 -20.20 24.49 -30.31
CA GLN A 76 -21.03 25.58 -29.82
C GLN A 76 -20.21 26.55 -28.95
N ALA A 77 -19.35 26.04 -28.05
CA ALA A 77 -18.48 26.87 -27.23
C ALA A 77 -17.51 27.73 -28.07
N VAL A 78 -17.02 27.18 -29.20
CA VAL A 78 -16.19 27.91 -30.15
C VAL A 78 -16.98 28.98 -30.87
N GLN A 79 -18.20 28.62 -31.38
CA GLN A 79 -19.07 29.56 -32.09
C GLN A 79 -19.51 30.74 -31.19
N ASP A 80 -19.84 30.46 -29.94
CA ASP A 80 -20.27 31.46 -29.00
C ASP A 80 -19.07 32.24 -28.39
N LYS A 81 -17.85 32.01 -28.87
CA LYS A 81 -16.61 32.61 -28.35
C LYS A 81 -16.39 32.44 -26.86
N MET A 82 -16.89 31.36 -26.32
CA MET A 82 -16.70 30.99 -24.91
C MET A 82 -15.35 30.29 -24.70
N LEU A 83 -14.76 29.71 -25.77
CA LEU A 83 -13.48 29.02 -25.76
C LEU A 83 -12.47 29.79 -26.59
N LYS A 84 -11.38 30.20 -25.96
CA LYS A 84 -10.24 30.86 -26.59
C LYS A 84 -9.31 29.80 -27.23
N LEU A 85 -8.86 29.97 -28.46
CA LEU A 85 -8.02 29.01 -29.17
C LEU A 85 -6.64 29.57 -29.58
N ASP A 86 -6.45 30.88 -29.48
CA ASP A 86 -5.28 31.62 -29.88
C ASP A 86 -4.80 32.62 -28.82
N GLU A 87 -3.57 33.06 -28.92
CA GLU A 87 -2.98 34.16 -28.14
C GLU A 87 -3.12 34.00 -26.60
N PHE A 88 -2.73 32.86 -26.07
CA PHE A 88 -2.69 32.63 -24.62
C PHE A 88 -1.50 33.34 -23.98
N SER A 89 -1.73 33.94 -22.82
CA SER A 89 -0.66 34.33 -21.92
C SER A 89 0.00 33.12 -21.27
N ASN A 90 1.24 33.25 -20.82
CA ASN A 90 1.93 32.18 -20.12
C ASN A 90 1.18 31.71 -18.88
N ALA A 91 0.54 32.64 -18.15
CA ALA A 91 -0.28 32.32 -16.98
C ALA A 91 -1.52 31.48 -17.32
N GLU A 92 -2.21 31.80 -18.42
CA GLU A 92 -3.33 30.98 -18.92
C GLU A 92 -2.86 29.60 -19.33
N LEU A 93 -1.75 29.48 -20.07
CA LEU A 93 -1.18 28.19 -20.46
C LEU A 93 -0.81 27.33 -19.24
N ILE A 94 -0.19 27.91 -18.22
CA ILE A 94 0.12 27.23 -16.95
C ILE A 94 -1.16 26.67 -16.31
N GLY A 95 -2.21 27.49 -16.23
CA GLY A 95 -3.49 27.09 -15.65
C GLY A 95 -4.14 25.92 -16.41
N ILE A 96 -4.19 25.97 -17.73
CA ILE A 96 -4.75 24.94 -18.59
C ILE A 96 -3.93 23.63 -18.47
N ILE A 97 -2.61 23.73 -18.53
CA ILE A 97 -1.71 22.57 -18.42
C ILE A 97 -1.89 21.87 -17.08
N ASP A 98 -1.84 22.61 -15.97
CA ASP A 98 -1.98 22.03 -14.63
C ASP A 98 -3.37 21.42 -14.42
N SER A 99 -4.42 22.01 -14.99
CA SER A 99 -5.76 21.45 -14.94
C SER A 99 -5.89 20.18 -15.81
N THR A 100 -5.22 20.16 -16.96
CA THR A 100 -5.19 18.97 -17.82
C THR A 100 -4.46 17.80 -17.14
N LEU A 101 -3.36 18.07 -16.47
CA LEU A 101 -2.64 17.05 -15.67
C LEU A 101 -3.50 16.55 -14.51
N ALA A 102 -4.31 17.43 -13.89
CA ALA A 102 -5.27 17.01 -12.86
C ALA A 102 -6.36 16.08 -13.42
N CYS A 103 -6.86 16.36 -14.64
CA CYS A 103 -7.78 15.47 -15.35
C CYS A 103 -7.13 14.11 -15.67
N LEU A 104 -5.89 14.10 -16.13
CA LEU A 104 -5.14 12.89 -16.40
C LEU A 104 -4.97 12.03 -15.13
N VAL A 105 -4.62 12.65 -14.00
CA VAL A 105 -4.50 11.92 -12.72
C VAL A 105 -5.84 11.39 -12.27
N SER A 106 -6.93 12.15 -12.43
CA SER A 106 -8.27 11.69 -12.10
C SER A 106 -8.67 10.45 -12.91
N TRP A 107 -8.31 10.41 -14.19
CA TRP A 107 -8.48 9.22 -15.01
C TRP A 107 -7.65 8.03 -14.51
N LEU A 108 -6.39 8.25 -14.14
CA LEU A 108 -5.53 7.21 -13.57
C LEU A 108 -6.02 6.67 -12.21
N GLU A 109 -6.81 7.46 -11.51
CA GLU A 109 -7.48 7.07 -10.25
C GLU A 109 -8.86 6.43 -10.45
N GLY A 110 -9.27 6.16 -11.69
CA GLY A 110 -10.45 5.40 -12.02
C GLY A 110 -11.64 6.19 -12.55
N HIS A 111 -11.51 7.51 -12.76
CA HIS A 111 -12.56 8.29 -13.42
C HIS A 111 -12.64 7.97 -14.92
N SER A 112 -13.80 8.14 -15.50
CA SER A 112 -13.98 7.93 -16.94
C SER A 112 -13.10 8.88 -17.76
N LEU A 113 -12.41 8.35 -18.77
CA LEU A 113 -11.61 9.17 -19.68
C LEU A 113 -12.46 10.22 -20.40
N ALA A 114 -13.68 9.86 -20.79
CA ALA A 114 -14.58 10.80 -21.45
C ALA A 114 -14.97 11.96 -20.54
N GLN A 115 -15.22 11.70 -19.25
CA GLN A 115 -15.54 12.76 -18.29
C GLN A 115 -14.35 13.71 -18.10
N THR A 116 -13.12 13.17 -18.00
CA THR A 116 -11.92 14.01 -17.84
C THR A 116 -11.60 14.80 -19.10
N LEU A 117 -11.74 14.22 -20.28
CA LEU A 117 -11.61 14.94 -21.55
C LEU A 117 -12.68 16.02 -21.72
N PHE A 118 -13.92 15.70 -21.31
CA PHE A 118 -15.03 16.62 -21.37
C PHE A 118 -14.83 17.85 -20.47
N ILE A 119 -14.28 17.64 -19.27
CA ILE A 119 -13.95 18.74 -18.35
C ILE A 119 -12.84 19.61 -18.91
N ASN A 120 -11.88 19.03 -19.65
CA ASN A 120 -10.86 19.77 -20.35
C ASN A 120 -11.17 19.85 -21.86
N LEU A 121 -11.88 20.86 -22.25
CA LEU A 121 -12.34 21.06 -23.61
C LEU A 121 -11.23 21.14 -24.66
N TYR A 122 -10.04 21.62 -24.29
CA TYR A 122 -8.90 21.72 -25.21
C TYR A 122 -8.39 20.36 -25.71
N LEU A 123 -8.68 19.29 -24.99
CA LEU A 123 -8.36 17.93 -25.42
C LEU A 123 -9.32 17.37 -26.49
N HIS A 124 -10.48 17.98 -26.74
CA HIS A 124 -11.42 17.46 -27.73
C HIS A 124 -10.92 17.56 -29.16
N LYS A 125 -10.42 18.74 -29.55
CA LYS A 125 -9.96 19.02 -30.93
C LYS A 125 -8.63 19.77 -30.92
N PRO A 126 -7.51 19.13 -30.57
CA PRO A 126 -6.20 19.80 -30.45
C PRO A 126 -5.77 20.55 -31.71
N TYR A 127 -6.19 20.04 -32.88
CA TYR A 127 -5.83 20.65 -34.17
C TYR A 127 -6.50 22.00 -34.43
N MET A 128 -7.60 22.33 -33.72
CA MET A 128 -8.24 23.63 -33.79
C MET A 128 -7.52 24.72 -32.97
N ILE A 129 -6.62 24.32 -32.09
CA ILE A 129 -5.86 25.25 -31.24
C ILE A 129 -4.77 25.90 -32.10
N GLU A 130 -4.80 27.24 -32.22
CA GLU A 130 -3.79 27.98 -32.99
C GLU A 130 -2.52 28.22 -32.18
N ASP A 131 -2.64 28.36 -30.84
CA ASP A 131 -1.50 28.47 -29.93
C ASP A 131 -0.63 27.21 -30.00
N ARG A 132 0.62 27.37 -30.48
CA ARG A 132 1.52 26.24 -30.71
C ARG A 132 1.90 25.49 -29.43
N PRO A 133 2.32 26.13 -28.33
CA PRO A 133 2.59 25.45 -27.04
C PRO A 133 1.42 24.61 -26.57
N LEU A 134 0.20 25.16 -26.53
CA LEU A 134 -0.98 24.44 -26.07
C LEU A 134 -1.34 23.27 -27.00
N ARG A 135 -1.30 23.48 -28.31
CA ARG A 135 -1.58 22.40 -29.27
C ARG A 135 -0.61 21.24 -29.13
N VAL A 136 0.69 21.52 -29.03
CA VAL A 136 1.73 20.49 -28.89
C VAL A 136 1.55 19.76 -27.54
N PHE A 137 1.22 20.50 -26.48
CA PHE A 137 0.91 19.90 -25.17
C PHE A 137 -0.29 18.95 -25.24
N CYS A 138 -1.40 19.37 -25.83
CA CYS A 138 -2.59 18.52 -25.96
C CYS A 138 -2.33 17.24 -26.79
N LEU A 139 -1.59 17.36 -27.89
CA LEU A 139 -1.17 16.20 -28.68
C LEU A 139 -0.25 15.26 -27.88
N ALA A 140 0.63 15.82 -27.07
CA ALA A 140 1.52 15.04 -26.23
C ALA A 140 0.76 14.30 -25.09
N ILE A 141 -0.32 14.89 -24.55
CA ILE A 141 -1.21 14.20 -23.62
C ILE A 141 -1.84 12.96 -24.26
N TYR A 142 -2.34 13.06 -25.50
CA TYR A 142 -2.86 11.87 -26.20
C TYR A 142 -1.81 10.79 -26.37
N LYS A 143 -0.58 11.17 -26.76
CA LYS A 143 0.51 10.21 -26.88
C LYS A 143 0.87 9.59 -25.53
N LEU A 144 0.84 10.38 -24.47
CA LEU A 144 1.06 9.90 -23.10
C LEU A 144 -0.02 8.90 -22.67
N LEU A 145 -1.29 9.17 -22.96
CA LEU A 145 -2.40 8.26 -22.71
C LEU A 145 -2.22 6.91 -23.42
N GLU A 146 -1.74 6.94 -24.67
CA GLU A 146 -1.45 5.74 -25.44
C GLU A 146 -0.33 4.91 -24.81
N GLU A 147 0.79 5.52 -24.45
CA GLU A 147 1.91 4.85 -23.77
C GLU A 147 1.51 4.28 -22.42
N ILE A 148 0.67 4.99 -21.67
CA ILE A 148 0.12 4.51 -20.39
C ILE A 148 -0.78 3.28 -20.61
N LYS A 149 -1.66 3.32 -21.64
CA LYS A 149 -2.52 2.17 -21.97
C LYS A 149 -1.67 0.94 -22.31
N ASP A 150 -0.63 1.13 -23.09
CA ASP A 150 0.29 0.06 -23.47
C ASP A 150 1.03 -0.50 -22.26
N LEU A 151 1.51 0.37 -21.37
CA LEU A 151 2.14 -0.05 -20.11
C LEU A 151 1.20 -0.88 -19.24
N VAL A 152 -0.03 -0.40 -19.02
CA VAL A 152 -1.02 -1.07 -18.19
C VAL A 152 -1.46 -2.40 -18.83
N HIS A 153 -1.67 -2.42 -20.13
CA HIS A 153 -2.02 -3.62 -20.86
C HIS A 153 -0.91 -4.70 -20.79
N ASN A 154 0.32 -4.30 -21.05
CA ASN A 154 1.45 -5.22 -21.01
C ASN A 154 1.80 -5.68 -19.58
N GLY A 155 1.55 -4.86 -18.58
CA GLY A 155 1.75 -5.19 -17.18
C GLY A 155 0.73 -6.21 -16.66
N MET A 156 -0.47 -6.28 -17.22
CA MET A 156 -1.55 -7.21 -16.86
C MET A 156 -1.87 -7.26 -15.36
N VAL A 157 -1.73 -6.13 -14.65
CA VAL A 157 -1.92 -6.04 -13.19
C VAL A 157 -3.13 -5.21 -12.78
N TYR A 158 -3.98 -4.84 -13.73
CA TYR A 158 -5.23 -4.17 -13.38
C TYR A 158 -6.17 -5.17 -12.69
N GLU A 159 -6.85 -4.69 -11.69
CA GLU A 159 -7.77 -5.43 -10.85
C GLU A 159 -9.18 -4.87 -11.05
N GLU A 160 -10.17 -5.52 -10.46
CA GLU A 160 -11.58 -5.14 -10.63
C GLU A 160 -11.83 -3.69 -10.18
N GLU A 161 -11.12 -3.24 -9.15
CA GLU A 161 -11.23 -1.89 -8.61
C GLU A 161 -10.47 -0.85 -9.43
N ASP A 162 -9.62 -1.28 -10.36
CA ASP A 162 -8.89 -0.37 -11.22
C ASP A 162 -9.73 0.01 -12.43
N PHE A 163 -9.57 1.25 -12.86
CA PHE A 163 -10.11 1.66 -14.13
C PHE A 163 -9.40 0.94 -15.28
N GLN A 164 -10.18 0.24 -16.13
CA GLN A 164 -9.65 -0.47 -17.29
C GLN A 164 -9.63 0.44 -18.52
N PRO A 165 -8.52 1.08 -18.85
CA PRO A 165 -8.44 2.01 -19.98
C PRO A 165 -8.69 1.36 -21.33
N MET A 166 -8.67 0.02 -21.39
CA MET A 166 -8.86 -0.76 -22.62
C MET A 166 -10.34 -1.00 -22.98
N GLN A 167 -11.27 -0.86 -22.06
CA GLN A 167 -12.70 -1.14 -22.31
C GLN A 167 -13.37 -0.10 -23.21
N TYR A 168 -12.77 1.06 -23.34
CA TYR A 168 -13.32 2.17 -24.08
C TYR A 168 -12.51 2.36 -25.37
N GLY A 169 -13.04 1.86 -26.47
CA GLY A 169 -12.41 1.84 -27.80
C GLY A 169 -12.22 3.22 -28.43
N TYR A 170 -11.61 4.15 -27.70
CA TYR A 170 -11.23 5.42 -28.28
C TYR A 170 -10.00 5.25 -29.16
N HIS A 171 -10.15 5.65 -30.41
CA HIS A 171 -9.00 6.02 -31.19
C HIS A 171 -8.48 7.36 -30.66
N LEU A 172 -7.58 7.31 -29.69
CA LEU A 172 -6.89 8.50 -29.15
C LEU A 172 -5.87 9.04 -30.16
N ASN A 173 -6.11 8.86 -31.43
CA ASN A 173 -5.08 9.02 -32.44
C ASN A 173 -4.92 10.45 -32.92
N PRO A 174 -3.82 11.11 -32.65
CA PRO A 174 -3.05 11.65 -33.73
C PRO A 174 -2.03 10.59 -34.19
N ASP A 175 -1.99 10.26 -35.46
CA ASP A 175 -1.00 9.39 -36.09
C ASP A 175 0.40 10.06 -36.07
N ILE A 176 0.91 10.27 -34.84
CA ILE A 176 2.20 10.92 -34.57
C ILE A 176 3.11 9.88 -33.91
N SER A 177 4.24 9.63 -34.56
CA SER A 177 5.25 8.74 -33.97
C SER A 177 5.82 9.33 -32.66
N GLN A 178 6.22 8.46 -31.73
CA GLN A 178 6.85 8.84 -30.47
C GLN A 178 8.03 9.83 -30.68
N GLN A 179 8.91 9.53 -31.63
CA GLN A 179 10.07 10.36 -31.88
C GLN A 179 9.69 11.76 -32.42
N ARG A 180 8.67 11.84 -33.29
CA ARG A 180 8.15 13.11 -33.76
C ARG A 180 7.53 13.92 -32.65
N MET A 181 6.79 13.27 -31.75
CA MET A 181 6.19 13.95 -30.60
C MET A 181 7.24 14.54 -29.66
N ILE A 182 8.30 13.78 -29.35
CA ILE A 182 9.44 14.27 -28.59
C ILE A 182 10.14 15.43 -29.29
N GLY A 183 10.28 15.38 -30.64
CA GLY A 183 10.82 16.46 -31.43
C GLY A 183 10.01 17.74 -31.27
N MET A 184 8.69 17.66 -31.43
CA MET A 184 7.78 18.81 -31.30
C MET A 184 7.84 19.45 -29.91
N LEU A 185 7.88 18.64 -28.84
CA LEU A 185 8.03 19.12 -27.45
C LEU A 185 9.38 19.83 -27.28
N ARG A 186 10.46 19.27 -27.84
CA ARG A 186 11.81 19.88 -27.76
C ARG A 186 11.88 21.22 -28.47
N GLU A 187 11.26 21.35 -29.63
CA GLU A 187 11.17 22.63 -30.33
C GLU A 187 10.48 23.70 -29.47
N VAL A 188 9.36 23.36 -28.83
CA VAL A 188 8.67 24.29 -27.91
C VAL A 188 9.54 24.63 -26.71
N GLU A 189 10.25 23.65 -26.12
CA GLU A 189 11.20 23.90 -25.02
C GLU A 189 12.30 24.88 -25.43
N GLU A 190 12.89 24.71 -26.63
CA GLU A 190 13.95 25.58 -27.15
C GLU A 190 13.45 26.99 -27.37
N ASP A 191 12.22 27.15 -27.88
CA ASP A 191 11.60 28.46 -28.08
C ASP A 191 11.35 29.16 -26.75
N LEU A 192 10.81 28.46 -25.75
CA LEU A 192 10.62 29.00 -24.43
C LEU A 192 11.95 29.33 -23.72
N TYR A 193 12.96 28.48 -23.91
CA TYR A 193 14.30 28.74 -23.35
C TYR A 193 14.93 29.99 -23.94
N ARG A 194 14.84 30.16 -25.28
CA ARG A 194 15.34 31.36 -25.97
C ARG A 194 14.61 32.63 -25.51
N LYS A 195 13.27 32.56 -25.39
CA LYS A 195 12.47 33.68 -24.85
C LYS A 195 12.89 34.04 -23.43
N ASN A 196 13.01 33.06 -22.52
CA ASN A 196 13.41 33.27 -21.16
C ASN A 196 14.85 33.83 -21.03
N ARG A 197 15.75 33.48 -21.97
CA ARG A 197 17.11 34.01 -21.98
C ARG A 197 17.15 35.47 -22.45
N SER A 198 16.28 35.83 -23.39
CA SER A 198 16.20 37.19 -23.93
C SER A 198 15.48 38.14 -22.97
N ASN A 199 14.43 37.67 -22.34
CA ASN A 199 13.62 38.41 -21.36
C ASN A 199 13.22 37.44 -20.23
N PRO A 200 13.96 37.39 -19.10
CA PRO A 200 13.66 36.49 -17.99
C PRO A 200 12.32 36.82 -17.35
N GLU A 201 11.33 35.97 -17.59
CA GLU A 201 10.01 36.05 -16.98
C GLU A 201 9.75 34.78 -16.15
N PRO A 202 9.34 34.89 -14.89
CA PRO A 202 9.06 33.73 -14.05
C PRO A 202 8.01 32.79 -14.64
N GLU A 203 6.98 33.31 -15.30
CA GLU A 203 5.94 32.53 -15.98
C GLU A 203 6.49 31.73 -17.18
N THR A 204 7.41 32.33 -17.96
CA THR A 204 8.06 31.61 -19.07
C THR A 204 8.89 30.42 -18.55
N HIS A 205 9.58 30.60 -17.43
CA HIS A 205 10.33 29.51 -16.78
C HIS A 205 9.38 28.43 -16.23
N ALA A 206 8.27 28.84 -15.63
CA ALA A 206 7.24 27.92 -15.12
C ALA A 206 6.59 27.10 -16.24
N LEU A 207 6.30 27.72 -17.38
CA LEU A 207 5.76 27.03 -18.56
C LEU A 207 6.80 26.06 -19.18
N PHE A 208 8.06 26.51 -19.28
CA PHE A 208 9.16 25.64 -19.74
C PHE A 208 9.27 24.36 -18.90
N ALA A 209 9.17 24.48 -17.58
CA ALA A 209 9.24 23.32 -16.68
C ALA A 209 8.13 22.29 -16.96
N ARG A 210 6.92 22.73 -17.28
CA ARG A 210 5.77 21.87 -17.61
C ARG A 210 5.93 21.12 -18.92
N ILE A 211 6.32 21.82 -19.95
CA ILE A 211 6.58 21.20 -21.28
C ILE A 211 7.74 20.22 -21.19
N LYS A 212 8.81 20.59 -20.50
CA LYS A 212 9.97 19.72 -20.28
C LYS A 212 9.62 18.50 -19.43
N PHE A 213 8.82 18.65 -18.37
CA PHE A 213 8.32 17.52 -17.59
C PHE A 213 7.59 16.51 -18.47
N LEU A 214 6.63 16.97 -19.29
CA LEU A 214 5.84 16.09 -20.14
C LEU A 214 6.72 15.30 -21.12
N ARG A 215 7.69 15.97 -21.74
CA ARG A 215 8.66 15.29 -22.61
C ARG A 215 9.50 14.25 -21.88
N LEU A 216 10.02 14.62 -20.71
CA LEU A 216 10.85 13.71 -19.91
C LEU A 216 10.05 12.51 -19.42
N PHE A 217 8.81 12.72 -18.99
CA PHE A 217 7.95 11.64 -18.50
C PHE A 217 7.57 10.68 -19.64
N LEU A 218 7.26 11.20 -20.81
CA LEU A 218 7.05 10.39 -22.03
C LEU A 218 8.31 9.56 -22.35
N GLN A 219 9.50 10.16 -22.28
CA GLN A 219 10.77 9.46 -22.49
C GLN A 219 11.02 8.38 -21.44
N VAL A 220 10.64 8.62 -20.18
CA VAL A 220 10.73 7.60 -19.11
C VAL A 220 9.91 6.37 -19.49
N LEU A 221 8.64 6.54 -19.87
CA LEU A 221 7.78 5.42 -20.26
C LEU A 221 8.37 4.65 -21.44
N MET A 222 8.82 5.37 -22.46
CA MET A 222 9.44 4.75 -23.64
C MET A 222 10.76 4.03 -23.36
N SER A 223 11.55 4.51 -22.38
CA SER A 223 12.87 3.93 -22.09
C SER A 223 12.80 2.76 -21.10
N MET A 224 11.86 2.80 -20.15
CA MET A 224 11.74 1.77 -19.11
C MET A 224 10.95 0.54 -19.58
N PHE A 225 9.99 0.70 -20.49
CA PHE A 225 8.97 -0.32 -20.76
C PHE A 225 8.92 -0.78 -22.22
N LYS A 226 10.08 -0.77 -22.89
CA LYS A 226 10.18 -1.38 -24.21
C LYS A 226 10.00 -2.88 -24.14
N LYS A 227 9.16 -3.42 -25.00
CA LYS A 227 8.83 -4.82 -25.09
C LYS A 227 10.11 -5.55 -25.47
N ASP A 228 10.87 -6.05 -25.58
CA ASP A 228 12.01 -6.85 -26.05
C ASP A 228 13.41 -6.23 -25.80
N GLU A 229 13.50 -5.10 -25.11
CA GLU A 229 14.77 -4.48 -24.76
C GLU A 229 14.94 -4.31 -23.27
N GLN A 230 16.11 -4.68 -22.74
CA GLN A 230 16.44 -4.39 -21.34
C GLN A 230 16.69 -2.88 -21.16
N PRO A 231 16.04 -2.22 -20.20
CA PRO A 231 16.23 -0.79 -19.99
C PRO A 231 17.63 -0.47 -19.48
N VAL A 232 18.21 0.62 -19.97
CA VAL A 232 19.45 1.17 -19.46
C VAL A 232 19.14 1.92 -18.16
N ILE A 233 19.35 1.27 -17.01
CA ILE A 233 18.95 1.77 -15.69
C ILE A 233 19.56 3.14 -15.36
N SER A 234 20.81 3.40 -15.73
CA SER A 234 21.44 4.71 -15.53
C SER A 234 20.73 5.84 -16.28
N GLU A 235 20.30 5.58 -17.50
CA GLU A 235 19.53 6.54 -18.32
C GLU A 235 18.13 6.76 -17.73
N CYS A 236 17.43 5.71 -17.34
CA CYS A 236 16.13 5.80 -16.67
C CYS A 236 16.21 6.64 -15.40
N ASN A 237 17.20 6.37 -14.55
CA ASN A 237 17.40 7.14 -13.33
C ASN A 237 17.74 8.61 -13.59
N ARG A 238 18.51 8.91 -14.63
CA ARG A 238 18.80 10.28 -15.05
C ARG A 238 17.53 11.02 -15.52
N LEU A 239 16.71 10.36 -16.33
CA LEU A 239 15.43 10.92 -16.79
C LEU A 239 14.48 11.16 -15.61
N LEU A 240 14.38 10.22 -14.69
CA LEU A 240 13.53 10.34 -13.48
C LEU A 240 14.00 11.47 -12.56
N ALA A 241 15.30 11.63 -12.37
CA ALA A 241 15.84 12.74 -11.60
C ALA A 241 15.45 14.09 -12.24
N ASN A 242 15.63 14.22 -13.55
CA ASN A 242 15.21 15.42 -14.26
C ASN A 242 13.69 15.67 -14.22
N CYS A 243 12.87 14.60 -14.24
CA CYS A 243 11.42 14.72 -14.05
C CYS A 243 11.09 15.32 -12.68
N LEU A 244 11.72 14.81 -11.63
CA LEU A 244 11.51 15.30 -10.26
C LEU A 244 11.91 16.76 -10.10
N ASP A 245 13.04 17.17 -10.68
CA ASP A 245 13.46 18.58 -10.69
C ASP A 245 12.37 19.48 -11.31
N MET A 246 11.81 19.07 -12.48
CA MET A 246 10.75 19.83 -13.12
C MET A 246 9.46 19.84 -12.29
N LEU A 247 9.07 18.72 -11.69
CA LEU A 247 7.90 18.63 -10.82
C LEU A 247 8.02 19.52 -9.61
N HIS A 248 9.19 19.61 -9.00
CA HIS A 248 9.42 20.54 -7.89
C HIS A 248 9.34 22.01 -8.30
N ILE A 249 9.80 22.37 -9.51
CA ILE A 249 9.62 23.70 -10.08
C ILE A 249 8.12 23.97 -10.30
N MET A 250 7.40 23.02 -10.91
CA MET A 250 5.96 23.11 -11.16
C MET A 250 5.18 23.31 -9.84
N GLN A 251 5.51 22.56 -8.78
CA GLN A 251 4.88 22.72 -7.47
C GLN A 251 5.07 24.13 -6.89
N LYS A 252 6.28 24.69 -7.00
CA LYS A 252 6.59 26.02 -6.52
C LYS A 252 5.94 27.14 -7.34
N THR A 253 5.70 26.92 -8.63
CA THR A 253 5.19 27.91 -9.58
C THR A 253 3.71 27.73 -9.95
N MET A 254 3.00 26.85 -9.24
CA MET A 254 1.60 26.56 -9.51
C MET A 254 0.67 27.77 -9.35
N HIS A 255 1.00 28.65 -8.41
CA HIS A 255 0.25 29.88 -8.13
C HIS A 255 0.29 30.89 -9.28
N MET A 256 1.19 30.74 -10.27
CA MET A 256 1.29 31.60 -11.45
C MET A 256 0.22 31.29 -12.49
N GLY A 257 -0.43 30.14 -12.43
CA GLY A 257 -1.46 29.75 -13.38
C GLY A 257 -2.81 30.37 -13.12
N ILE A 258 -3.39 31.00 -14.12
CA ILE A 258 -4.76 31.52 -14.10
C ILE A 258 -5.71 30.37 -14.44
N ILE A 259 -6.76 30.18 -13.62
CA ILE A 259 -7.84 29.26 -13.96
C ILE A 259 -8.79 30.02 -14.86
N THR A 260 -8.85 29.62 -16.11
CA THR A 260 -9.96 30.04 -16.98
C THR A 260 -11.24 29.38 -16.53
N ASP A 261 -12.37 30.11 -16.60
CA ASP A 261 -13.70 29.66 -16.13
C ASP A 261 -14.28 28.46 -16.96
N SER A 262 -13.41 27.60 -17.47
CA SER A 262 -13.80 26.35 -18.18
C SER A 262 -14.64 25.40 -17.31
N GLU A 263 -14.65 25.60 -15.99
CA GLU A 263 -15.55 24.88 -15.07
C GLU A 263 -17.04 25.05 -15.39
N TYR A 264 -17.39 26.08 -16.14
CA TYR A 264 -18.78 26.38 -16.50
C TYR A 264 -19.17 25.90 -17.90
N ILE A 265 -18.22 25.47 -18.73
CA ILE A 265 -18.48 25.00 -20.08
C ILE A 265 -18.52 23.49 -20.06
N LEU A 266 -19.72 22.92 -20.15
CA LEU A 266 -19.93 21.49 -20.22
C LEU A 266 -20.36 21.16 -21.66
N GLY A 267 -19.40 20.75 -22.48
CA GLY A 267 -19.62 20.31 -23.86
C GLY A 267 -18.88 19.00 -24.15
N PHE A 268 -19.36 18.18 -25.05
CA PHE A 268 -18.70 16.93 -25.42
C PHE A 268 -19.09 16.50 -26.84
N GLU A 269 -18.21 15.73 -27.46
CA GLU A 269 -18.52 15.11 -28.72
C GLU A 269 -19.60 14.04 -28.54
N PRO A 270 -20.68 14.04 -29.36
CA PRO A 270 -21.76 13.06 -29.24
C PRO A 270 -21.29 11.62 -29.34
N SER A 271 -20.25 11.34 -30.11
CA SER A 271 -19.65 10.02 -30.26
C SER A 271 -18.99 9.51 -28.96
N ILE A 272 -18.49 10.42 -28.14
CA ILE A 272 -17.94 10.10 -26.81
C ILE A 272 -19.07 9.85 -25.84
N ASN A 273 -20.10 10.71 -25.89
CA ASN A 273 -21.22 10.68 -24.96
C ASN A 273 -22.03 9.38 -25.00
N GLN A 274 -22.32 8.87 -26.20
CA GLN A 274 -23.27 7.76 -26.38
C GLN A 274 -22.89 6.47 -25.67
N ARG A 275 -21.65 6.30 -25.26
CA ARG A 275 -21.16 5.05 -24.64
C ARG A 275 -20.77 5.17 -23.18
N LEU A 276 -20.44 6.34 -22.69
CA LEU A 276 -19.76 6.50 -21.42
C LEU A 276 -20.43 7.44 -20.44
N LEU A 277 -21.22 8.38 -20.93
CA LEU A 277 -21.92 9.32 -20.08
C LEU A 277 -23.39 8.98 -20.06
N PRO A 278 -24.02 8.91 -18.89
CA PRO A 278 -25.47 8.82 -18.78
C PRO A 278 -26.09 10.08 -19.41
N PRO A 279 -27.37 10.04 -19.80
CA PRO A 279 -28.09 11.18 -20.37
C PRO A 279 -28.04 12.44 -19.50
N THR A 280 -27.80 12.26 -18.21
CA THR A 280 -27.67 13.34 -17.24
C THR A 280 -26.20 13.43 -16.79
N PHE A 281 -25.64 14.62 -16.96
CA PHE A 281 -24.22 14.85 -16.67
C PHE A 281 -23.95 14.82 -15.17
N PRO A 282 -22.92 14.09 -14.69
CA PRO A 282 -22.58 14.06 -13.27
C PRO A 282 -22.12 15.44 -12.80
N ARG A 283 -22.69 15.93 -11.72
CA ARG A 283 -22.39 17.26 -11.16
C ARG A 283 -21.04 17.35 -10.49
N TYR A 284 -20.52 16.26 -10.00
CA TYR A 284 -19.33 16.22 -9.18
C TYR A 284 -18.40 15.08 -9.63
N THR A 285 -17.69 15.34 -10.70
CA THR A 285 -16.46 14.60 -10.92
C THR A 285 -15.45 15.17 -9.93
N LYS A 286 -15.01 14.40 -8.95
CA LYS A 286 -13.92 14.79 -8.07
C LYS A 286 -12.62 14.79 -8.88
N ILE A 287 -12.37 15.87 -9.59
CA ILE A 287 -11.08 16.07 -10.22
C ILE A 287 -10.08 16.33 -9.11
N LYS A 288 -8.94 15.66 -9.20
CA LYS A 288 -7.84 15.94 -8.30
C LYS A 288 -7.44 17.41 -8.38
N SER A 289 -7.13 18.03 -7.26
CA SER A 289 -6.60 19.40 -7.27
C SER A 289 -5.30 19.44 -8.08
N ARG A 290 -4.98 20.58 -8.68
CA ARG A 290 -3.71 20.78 -9.42
C ARG A 290 -2.50 20.44 -8.55
N TYR A 291 -2.51 20.87 -7.28
CA TYR A 291 -1.47 20.52 -6.31
C TYR A 291 -1.38 19.00 -6.08
N GLY A 292 -2.50 18.35 -5.87
CA GLY A 292 -2.57 16.90 -5.69
C GLY A 292 -2.11 16.12 -6.92
N ALA A 293 -2.36 16.64 -8.13
CA ALA A 293 -1.89 16.03 -9.37
C ALA A 293 -0.36 16.07 -9.51
N ILE A 294 0.25 17.21 -9.21
CA ILE A 294 1.72 17.31 -9.22
C ILE A 294 2.32 16.36 -8.16
N GLY A 295 1.73 16.31 -6.96
CA GLY A 295 2.12 15.35 -5.91
C GLY A 295 2.03 13.90 -6.38
N TYR A 296 0.97 13.52 -7.09
CA TYR A 296 0.82 12.19 -7.68
C TYR A 296 1.96 11.84 -8.65
N PHE A 297 2.35 12.75 -9.53
CA PHE A 297 3.47 12.52 -10.46
C PHE A 297 4.83 12.46 -9.72
N ILE A 298 5.03 13.21 -8.64
CA ILE A 298 6.21 13.08 -7.78
C ILE A 298 6.25 11.66 -7.20
N ASP A 299 5.15 11.20 -6.64
CA ASP A 299 5.05 9.85 -6.08
C ASP A 299 5.29 8.76 -7.15
N VAL A 300 4.77 8.92 -8.35
CA VAL A 300 5.02 7.99 -9.46
C VAL A 300 6.49 7.97 -9.85
N ALA A 301 7.13 9.14 -10.00
CA ALA A 301 8.54 9.23 -10.37
C ALA A 301 9.46 8.61 -9.30
N GLU A 302 9.21 8.89 -8.01
CA GLU A 302 9.94 8.26 -6.91
C GLU A 302 9.77 6.74 -6.87
N ARG A 303 8.57 6.25 -7.16
CA ARG A 303 8.32 4.81 -7.25
C ARG A 303 8.98 4.15 -8.43
N PHE A 304 9.00 4.80 -9.57
CA PHE A 304 9.76 4.31 -10.71
C PHE A 304 11.24 4.19 -10.37
N LYS A 305 11.82 5.13 -9.59
CA LYS A 305 13.19 4.98 -9.05
C LYS A 305 13.32 3.78 -8.12
N ILE A 306 12.31 3.49 -7.29
CA ILE A 306 12.31 2.28 -6.46
C ILE A 306 12.22 1.03 -7.35
N VAL A 307 11.35 1.03 -8.34
CA VAL A 307 11.19 -0.10 -9.28
C VAL A 307 12.50 -0.41 -10.02
N THR A 308 13.31 0.59 -10.39
CA THR A 308 14.62 0.33 -11.02
C THR A 308 15.58 -0.46 -10.12
N LYS A 309 15.41 -0.41 -8.80
CA LYS A 309 16.23 -1.19 -7.85
C LYS A 309 15.97 -2.70 -7.93
N ILE A 310 14.85 -3.13 -8.51
CA ILE A 310 14.55 -4.57 -8.63
C ILE A 310 15.64 -5.30 -9.42
N THR A 311 16.29 -4.63 -10.36
CA THR A 311 17.37 -5.19 -11.16
C THR A 311 18.66 -5.41 -10.37
N THR A 312 18.77 -4.83 -9.17
CA THR A 312 19.93 -4.93 -8.28
C THR A 312 19.71 -5.88 -7.11
N ILE A 313 18.61 -6.60 -7.09
CA ILE A 313 18.30 -7.56 -6.04
C ILE A 313 19.23 -8.78 -6.17
N THR A 314 20.14 -8.92 -5.21
CA THR A 314 21.09 -10.04 -5.13
C THR A 314 20.92 -10.87 -3.87
N SER A 315 20.06 -10.44 -2.93
CA SER A 315 19.80 -11.13 -1.67
C SER A 315 18.33 -11.00 -1.28
N LEU A 316 17.84 -11.93 -0.46
CA LEU A 316 16.49 -11.85 0.08
C LEU A 316 16.30 -10.62 0.99
N HIS A 317 17.35 -10.18 1.66
CA HIS A 317 17.33 -8.93 2.44
C HIS A 317 17.02 -7.74 1.52
N HIS A 318 17.74 -7.60 0.41
CA HIS A 318 17.44 -6.55 -0.58
C HIS A 318 16.03 -6.67 -1.17
N ALA A 319 15.53 -7.89 -1.38
CA ALA A 319 14.17 -8.11 -1.84
C ALA A 319 13.13 -7.64 -0.80
N MET A 320 13.37 -7.92 0.47
CA MET A 320 12.51 -7.49 1.57
C MET A 320 12.56 -5.96 1.76
N ASP A 321 13.73 -5.35 1.67
CA ASP A 321 13.88 -3.90 1.71
C ASP A 321 13.16 -3.23 0.54
N PHE A 322 13.30 -3.80 -0.66
CA PHE A 322 12.57 -3.35 -1.83
C PHE A 322 11.05 -3.42 -1.61
N PHE A 323 10.54 -4.54 -1.10
CA PHE A 323 9.12 -4.71 -0.79
C PHE A 323 8.65 -3.67 0.24
N ILE A 324 9.39 -3.46 1.32
CA ILE A 324 9.07 -2.49 2.36
C ILE A 324 9.05 -1.08 1.76
N ASP A 325 10.07 -0.68 1.03
CA ASP A 325 10.16 0.64 0.41
C ASP A 325 9.02 0.87 -0.59
N PHE A 326 8.76 -0.11 -1.45
CA PHE A 326 7.66 -0.02 -2.41
C PHE A 326 6.29 0.02 -1.72
N SER A 327 6.13 -0.67 -0.60
CA SER A 327 4.88 -0.73 0.13
C SER A 327 4.58 0.48 1.01
N LYS A 328 5.56 1.33 1.32
CA LYS A 328 5.37 2.57 2.11
C LYS A 328 4.43 3.58 1.44
N THR A 329 4.33 3.54 0.14
CA THR A 329 3.48 4.43 -0.66
C THR A 329 2.28 3.66 -1.22
N SER A 330 1.11 4.31 -1.41
CA SER A 330 -0.06 3.63 -2.00
C SER A 330 0.24 3.20 -3.43
N PRO A 331 0.11 1.94 -3.80
CA PRO A 331 0.42 1.48 -5.15
C PRO A 331 -0.60 2.05 -6.14
N CYS A 332 -0.14 2.83 -7.12
CA CYS A 332 -0.96 3.23 -8.25
C CYS A 332 -0.77 2.23 -9.40
N ILE A 333 -1.72 2.20 -10.33
CA ILE A 333 -1.69 1.26 -11.45
C ILE A 333 -0.40 1.39 -12.29
N LEU A 334 0.13 2.60 -12.48
CA LEU A 334 1.37 2.82 -13.23
C LEU A 334 2.57 2.16 -12.55
N SER A 335 2.72 2.34 -11.24
CA SER A 335 3.85 1.76 -10.51
C SER A 335 3.76 0.24 -10.41
N ARG A 336 2.56 -0.31 -10.30
CA ARG A 336 2.31 -1.76 -10.30
C ARG A 336 2.63 -2.37 -11.67
N SER A 337 2.16 -1.74 -12.74
CA SER A 337 2.46 -2.16 -14.12
C SER A 337 3.96 -2.09 -14.41
N ALA A 338 4.62 -1.01 -14.01
CA ALA A 338 6.05 -0.85 -14.14
C ALA A 338 6.83 -1.96 -13.43
N LEU A 339 6.44 -2.28 -12.20
CA LEU A 339 7.05 -3.37 -11.44
C LEU A 339 6.90 -4.71 -12.17
N GLN A 340 5.69 -5.01 -12.66
CA GLN A 340 5.41 -6.26 -13.35
C GLN A 340 6.20 -6.39 -14.67
N MET A 341 6.39 -5.30 -15.39
CA MET A 341 7.19 -5.29 -16.61
C MET A 341 8.68 -5.55 -16.34
N MET A 342 9.21 -5.04 -15.23
CA MET A 342 10.62 -5.17 -14.89
C MET A 342 10.95 -6.44 -14.08
N TYR A 343 9.96 -7.04 -13.42
CA TYR A 343 10.15 -8.19 -12.51
C TYR A 343 10.65 -9.46 -13.21
N PRO A 344 10.11 -9.89 -14.37
CA PRO A 344 10.45 -11.20 -14.94
C PRO A 344 11.92 -11.43 -15.25
N GLY A 345 12.67 -10.35 -15.53
CA GLY A 345 14.10 -10.44 -15.82
C GLY A 345 15.03 -10.39 -14.60
N SER A 346 14.49 -10.11 -13.39
CA SER A 346 15.29 -9.72 -12.23
C SER A 346 15.52 -10.85 -11.21
N THR A 347 14.73 -11.92 -11.27
CA THR A 347 14.73 -12.99 -10.24
C THR A 347 15.23 -14.34 -10.76
N GLY A 348 16.00 -14.35 -11.85
CA GLY A 348 16.48 -15.59 -12.48
C GLY A 348 17.26 -16.54 -11.57
N ASN A 349 17.81 -16.04 -10.45
CA ASN A 349 18.57 -16.83 -9.48
C ASN A 349 17.96 -16.84 -8.08
N LEU A 350 16.62 -16.85 -7.98
CA LEU A 350 15.94 -16.81 -6.67
C LEU A 350 16.41 -17.95 -5.75
N LYS A 351 16.67 -19.14 -6.28
CA LYS A 351 17.20 -20.27 -5.51
C LYS A 351 18.55 -19.93 -4.85
N ASP A 352 19.44 -19.26 -5.56
CA ASP A 352 20.72 -18.83 -5.01
C ASP A 352 20.56 -17.69 -3.99
N ILE A 353 19.64 -16.77 -4.23
CA ILE A 353 19.23 -15.72 -3.28
C ILE A 353 18.71 -16.35 -1.98
N LEU A 354 17.87 -17.38 -2.06
CA LEU A 354 17.38 -18.10 -0.89
C LEU A 354 18.49 -18.83 -0.14
N LYS A 355 19.45 -19.46 -0.86
CA LYS A 355 20.65 -20.05 -0.24
C LYS A 355 21.45 -19.02 0.55
N GLU A 356 21.69 -17.86 -0.02
CA GLU A 356 22.42 -16.78 0.67
C GLU A 356 21.62 -16.23 1.85
N SER A 357 20.31 -16.14 1.76
CA SER A 357 19.43 -15.75 2.87
C SER A 357 19.52 -16.73 4.03
N VAL A 358 19.46 -18.03 3.75
CA VAL A 358 19.64 -19.05 4.79
C VAL A 358 21.03 -18.95 5.41
N LYS A 359 22.07 -18.75 4.61
CA LYS A 359 23.44 -18.57 5.12
C LYS A 359 23.59 -17.33 6.00
N SER A 360 22.92 -16.24 5.69
CA SER A 360 22.95 -15.02 6.52
C SER A 360 22.20 -15.18 7.82
N PHE A 361 21.15 -15.99 7.83
CA PHE A 361 20.34 -16.28 9.02
C PHE A 361 20.97 -17.35 9.91
N ILE A 362 21.67 -18.30 9.32
CA ILE A 362 22.34 -19.41 9.97
C ILE A 362 23.77 -19.45 9.43
N SER A 363 24.78 -19.47 10.29
CA SER A 363 26.19 -19.45 9.86
C SER A 363 26.53 -20.60 8.90
N PRO A 364 27.32 -20.33 7.82
CA PRO A 364 27.69 -21.32 6.81
C PRO A 364 28.27 -22.64 7.33
N PRO A 365 29.09 -22.69 8.38
CA PRO A 365 29.58 -23.98 8.91
C PRO A 365 28.49 -24.87 9.47
N ALA A 366 27.36 -24.29 9.91
CA ALA A 366 26.24 -25.04 10.45
C ALA A 366 25.37 -25.66 9.35
N LEU A 367 25.24 -24.99 8.22
CA LEU A 367 24.46 -25.48 7.09
C LEU A 367 25.15 -26.61 6.33
N ILE A 368 26.48 -26.56 6.27
CA ILE A 368 27.23 -27.39 5.32
C ILE A 368 28.60 -27.68 5.94
N SER A 369 28.65 -28.62 6.89
CA SER A 369 29.96 -29.23 7.16
C SER A 369 30.47 -29.83 5.84
N LYS A 370 31.76 -29.78 5.57
CA LYS A 370 32.36 -30.38 4.37
C LYS A 370 31.97 -31.86 4.22
N THR A 371 31.68 -32.55 5.32
CA THR A 371 31.18 -33.92 5.37
C THR A 371 29.71 -34.06 4.92
N LEU A 372 28.85 -33.10 5.21
CA LEU A 372 27.46 -33.09 4.70
C LEU A 372 27.41 -32.73 3.22
N LEU A 373 28.31 -31.85 2.73
CA LEU A 373 28.45 -31.54 1.31
C LEU A 373 28.87 -32.74 0.47
N ASN A 374 29.65 -33.67 1.04
CA ASN A 374 30.04 -34.91 0.36
C ASN A 374 28.93 -35.96 0.37
N ASN A 375 27.85 -35.77 1.13
CA ASN A 375 26.68 -36.62 1.10
C ASN A 375 25.70 -36.12 0.03
N SER A 376 25.66 -36.82 -1.10
CA SER A 376 24.80 -36.50 -2.25
C SER A 376 23.32 -36.44 -1.89
N GLN A 377 22.87 -37.31 -0.96
CA GLN A 377 21.49 -37.38 -0.51
C GLN A 377 21.11 -36.15 0.34
N ALA A 378 21.98 -35.72 1.27
CA ALA A 378 21.76 -34.52 2.06
C ALA A 378 21.70 -33.26 1.19
N LYS A 379 22.62 -33.15 0.23
CA LYS A 379 22.63 -32.07 -0.75
C LYS A 379 21.34 -32.04 -1.58
N HIS A 380 20.92 -33.18 -2.08
CA HIS A 380 19.66 -33.31 -2.84
C HIS A 380 18.45 -32.88 -2.00
N TYR A 381 18.39 -33.27 -0.73
CA TYR A 381 17.30 -32.93 0.18
C TYR A 381 17.20 -31.40 0.42
N VAL A 382 18.33 -30.75 0.68
CA VAL A 382 18.38 -29.29 0.83
C VAL A 382 18.06 -28.56 -0.48
N ASP A 383 18.59 -29.04 -1.61
CA ASP A 383 18.33 -28.43 -2.92
C ASP A 383 16.86 -28.57 -3.34
N THR A 384 16.20 -29.67 -2.99
CA THR A 384 14.77 -29.88 -3.22
C THR A 384 13.95 -28.93 -2.38
N PHE A 385 14.21 -28.85 -1.08
CA PHE A 385 13.54 -27.91 -0.16
C PHE A 385 13.66 -26.46 -0.66
N LEU A 386 14.87 -26.00 -1.00
CA LEU A 386 15.07 -24.65 -1.52
C LEU A 386 14.36 -24.41 -2.86
N SER A 387 14.20 -25.46 -3.68
CA SER A 387 13.41 -25.36 -4.90
C SER A 387 11.92 -25.17 -4.61
N HIS A 388 11.39 -25.88 -3.60
CA HIS A 388 10.00 -25.69 -3.14
C HIS A 388 9.77 -24.29 -2.55
N CYS A 389 10.76 -23.73 -1.86
CA CYS A 389 10.69 -22.35 -1.35
C CYS A 389 10.58 -21.29 -2.45
N THR A 390 11.01 -21.57 -3.68
CA THR A 390 11.01 -20.54 -4.73
C THR A 390 9.63 -19.97 -5.03
N ARG A 391 8.58 -20.81 -5.04
CA ARG A 391 7.21 -20.39 -5.36
C ARG A 391 6.66 -19.39 -4.35
N PRO A 392 6.53 -19.69 -3.04
CA PRO A 392 5.93 -18.75 -2.10
C PRO A 392 6.75 -17.47 -1.93
N PHE A 393 8.08 -17.52 -2.02
CA PHE A 393 8.89 -16.30 -2.03
C PHE A 393 8.71 -15.48 -3.31
N THR A 394 8.53 -16.11 -4.47
CA THR A 394 8.17 -15.43 -5.71
C THR A 394 6.83 -14.71 -5.57
N LEU A 395 5.81 -15.41 -5.06
CA LEU A 395 4.49 -14.83 -4.82
C LEU A 395 4.54 -13.67 -3.83
N PHE A 396 5.35 -13.78 -2.79
CA PHE A 396 5.56 -12.71 -1.83
C PHE A 396 6.16 -11.45 -2.47
N LEU A 397 7.15 -11.60 -3.34
CA LEU A 397 7.74 -10.48 -4.08
C LEU A 397 6.74 -9.86 -5.09
N GLN A 398 5.85 -10.66 -5.65
CA GLN A 398 4.80 -10.19 -6.56
C GLN A 398 3.67 -9.42 -5.88
N LEU A 399 3.56 -9.47 -4.55
CA LEU A 399 2.53 -8.73 -3.80
C LEU A 399 2.51 -7.25 -4.14
N CYS A 400 3.67 -6.66 -4.42
CA CYS A 400 3.78 -5.26 -4.82
C CYS A 400 3.01 -4.94 -6.11
N GLY A 401 2.76 -5.93 -6.97
CA GLY A 401 1.97 -5.80 -8.19
C GLY A 401 0.47 -5.65 -7.96
N HIS A 402 -0.02 -5.82 -6.73
CA HIS A 402 -1.43 -5.75 -6.37
C HIS A 402 -1.77 -4.44 -5.65
N ASN A 403 -3.06 -4.06 -5.65
CA ASN A 403 -3.55 -3.00 -4.79
C ASN A 403 -3.54 -3.44 -3.31
N ARG A 404 -3.76 -2.50 -2.37
CA ARG A 404 -3.64 -2.79 -0.93
C ARG A 404 -4.63 -3.83 -0.42
N ALA A 405 -5.86 -3.81 -0.89
CA ALA A 405 -6.88 -4.76 -0.49
C ALA A 405 -6.50 -6.17 -0.98
N ARG A 406 -6.13 -6.30 -2.25
CA ARG A 406 -5.69 -7.57 -2.84
C ARG A 406 -4.37 -8.06 -2.25
N GLN A 407 -3.43 -7.18 -1.90
CA GLN A 407 -2.22 -7.56 -1.18
C GLN A 407 -2.55 -8.29 0.12
N ARG A 408 -3.55 -7.81 0.88
CA ARG A 408 -3.98 -8.46 2.12
C ARG A 408 -4.55 -9.85 1.87
N ASP A 409 -5.42 -10.02 0.86
CA ASP A 409 -5.98 -11.33 0.52
C ASP A 409 -4.90 -12.30 0.06
N LYS A 410 -3.96 -11.82 -0.76
CA LYS A 410 -2.82 -12.64 -1.22
C LYS A 410 -1.88 -13.03 -0.08
N LEU A 411 -1.70 -12.17 0.94
CA LEU A 411 -0.93 -12.52 2.14
C LEU A 411 -1.53 -13.73 2.86
N ALA A 412 -2.87 -13.82 2.96
CA ALA A 412 -3.53 -14.98 3.55
C ALA A 412 -3.21 -16.28 2.78
N HIS A 413 -3.25 -16.25 1.45
CA HIS A 413 -2.94 -17.42 0.62
C HIS A 413 -1.46 -17.83 0.70
N ILE A 414 -0.55 -16.86 0.73
CA ILE A 414 0.89 -17.15 0.88
C ILE A 414 1.19 -17.78 2.23
N LEU A 415 0.45 -17.42 3.29
CA LEU A 415 0.59 -18.03 4.60
C LEU A 415 0.39 -19.56 4.55
N GLU A 416 -0.56 -20.06 3.77
CA GLU A 416 -0.81 -21.50 3.61
C GLU A 416 0.40 -22.21 2.97
N ASP A 417 1.00 -21.60 1.94
CA ASP A 417 2.23 -22.12 1.32
C ASP A 417 3.40 -22.15 2.33
N PHE A 418 3.53 -21.14 3.19
CA PHE A 418 4.55 -21.11 4.23
C PHE A 418 4.33 -22.15 5.32
N ALA A 419 3.08 -22.48 5.67
CA ALA A 419 2.79 -23.57 6.60
C ALA A 419 3.28 -24.93 6.08
N SER A 420 3.05 -25.23 4.80
CA SER A 420 3.57 -26.44 4.16
C SER A 420 5.11 -26.48 4.17
N LEU A 421 5.76 -25.35 3.95
CA LEU A 421 7.23 -25.23 4.02
C LEU A 421 7.75 -25.40 5.44
N GLN A 422 7.00 -25.02 6.47
CA GLN A 422 7.40 -25.21 7.86
C GLN A 422 7.60 -26.68 8.19
N ASP A 423 6.62 -27.53 7.84
CA ASP A 423 6.69 -28.97 8.05
C ASP A 423 7.84 -29.63 7.28
N GLU A 424 8.10 -29.17 6.06
CA GLU A 424 9.21 -29.65 5.25
C GLU A 424 10.55 -29.23 5.84
N ALA A 425 10.67 -27.97 6.27
CA ALA A 425 11.87 -27.43 6.91
C ALA A 425 12.25 -28.20 8.17
N GLU A 426 11.26 -28.53 9.03
CA GLU A 426 11.49 -29.31 10.24
C GLU A 426 11.95 -30.73 9.94
N ARG A 427 11.43 -31.35 8.89
CA ARG A 427 11.92 -32.66 8.41
C ARG A 427 13.36 -32.60 7.90
N VAL A 428 13.71 -31.52 7.16
CA VAL A 428 15.09 -31.27 6.71
C VAL A 428 16.02 -31.08 7.91
N ASP A 429 15.61 -30.28 8.89
CA ASP A 429 16.39 -30.04 10.11
C ASP A 429 16.63 -31.34 10.90
N ALA A 430 15.60 -32.15 11.08
CA ALA A 430 15.69 -33.44 11.78
C ALA A 430 16.62 -34.42 11.04
N TYR A 431 16.51 -34.47 9.70
CA TYR A 431 17.39 -35.32 8.88
C TYR A 431 18.86 -34.90 8.97
N LEU A 432 19.15 -33.61 8.84
CA LEU A 432 20.50 -33.07 8.94
C LEU A 432 21.08 -33.24 10.35
N HIS A 433 20.24 -33.09 11.38
CA HIS A 433 20.63 -33.36 12.75
C HIS A 433 21.04 -34.83 12.95
N THR A 434 20.23 -35.77 12.48
CA THR A 434 20.52 -37.20 12.55
C THR A 434 21.83 -37.56 11.83
N LEU A 435 22.07 -36.99 10.66
CA LEU A 435 23.33 -37.18 9.92
C LEU A 435 24.54 -36.62 10.71
N SER A 436 24.38 -35.47 11.39
CA SER A 436 25.45 -34.83 12.14
C SER A 436 25.82 -35.61 13.42
N VAL A 437 24.83 -36.19 14.09
CA VAL A 437 25.03 -37.03 15.29
C VAL A 437 25.76 -38.33 14.94
N ASN A 438 25.43 -38.92 13.79
CA ASN A 438 26.04 -40.18 13.33
C ASN A 438 27.42 -39.98 12.66
N SER A 439 27.88 -38.72 12.53
CA SER A 439 29.20 -38.42 11.96
C SER A 439 30.30 -38.43 13.06
N PRO A 440 31.50 -38.98 12.77
CA PRO A 440 32.62 -38.98 13.73
C PRO A 440 33.18 -37.59 14.05
N ILE A 441 32.65 -36.54 13.44
CA ILE A 441 33.02 -35.14 13.71
C ILE A 441 32.28 -34.66 14.95
N SER A 442 32.98 -34.32 15.94
CA SER A 442 32.73 -34.27 17.39
C SER A 442 31.65 -33.28 17.91
N ARG A 443 30.77 -32.68 17.13
CA ARG A 443 29.63 -31.85 17.64
C ARG A 443 28.42 -31.92 16.75
N PRO A 444 27.24 -32.17 17.31
CA PRO A 444 26.00 -32.16 16.54
C PRO A 444 25.72 -30.74 16.02
N HIS A 445 25.47 -30.66 14.73
CA HIS A 445 25.04 -29.44 14.05
C HIS A 445 23.52 -29.34 14.17
N ILE A 446 23.05 -28.17 14.55
CA ILE A 446 21.63 -27.83 14.50
C ILE A 446 21.41 -26.97 13.26
N ALA A 447 20.80 -27.54 12.26
CA ALA A 447 20.22 -26.78 11.17
C ALA A 447 18.98 -26.03 11.66
N CYS A 448 18.62 -24.93 11.01
CA CYS A 448 17.56 -24.03 11.48
C CYS A 448 16.66 -23.53 10.35
N PHE A 449 16.40 -24.38 9.36
CA PHE A 449 15.46 -24.06 8.27
C PHE A 449 14.07 -23.77 8.80
N GLY A 450 13.61 -24.56 9.78
CA GLY A 450 12.33 -24.34 10.46
C GLY A 450 12.25 -22.96 11.14
N THR A 451 13.32 -22.53 11.80
CA THR A 451 13.37 -21.18 12.41
C THR A 451 13.35 -20.08 11.36
N TRP A 452 14.02 -20.29 10.22
CA TRP A 452 14.04 -19.34 9.10
C TRP A 452 12.66 -19.20 8.47
N ILE A 453 11.94 -20.29 8.18
CA ILE A 453 10.57 -20.26 7.67
C ILE A 453 9.63 -19.62 8.69
N LEU A 454 9.71 -20.01 9.98
CA LEU A 454 8.90 -19.42 11.05
C LEU A 454 9.07 -17.90 11.14
N TYR A 455 10.30 -17.41 11.03
CA TYR A 455 10.58 -15.98 11.00
C TYR A 455 9.80 -15.26 9.87
N HIS A 456 9.83 -15.79 8.66
CA HIS A 456 9.08 -15.20 7.53
C HIS A 456 7.57 -15.33 7.70
N THR A 457 7.08 -16.46 8.18
CA THR A 457 5.67 -16.68 8.47
C THR A 457 5.14 -15.64 9.47
N LEU A 458 5.84 -15.45 10.59
CA LEU A 458 5.45 -14.47 11.60
C LEU A 458 5.46 -13.03 11.07
N ARG A 459 6.43 -12.67 10.23
CA ARG A 459 6.44 -11.36 9.58
C ARG A 459 5.22 -11.14 8.69
N ILE A 460 4.83 -12.14 7.90
CA ILE A 460 3.65 -12.07 7.03
C ILE A 460 2.38 -11.96 7.86
N MET A 461 2.26 -12.71 8.97
CA MET A 461 1.11 -12.62 9.90
C MET A 461 0.99 -11.22 10.50
N ILE A 462 2.10 -10.64 10.96
CA ILE A 462 2.13 -9.26 11.49
C ILE A 462 1.69 -8.28 10.41
N MET A 463 2.24 -8.39 9.20
CA MET A 463 1.87 -7.52 8.07
C MET A 463 0.39 -7.64 7.73
N TYR A 464 -0.18 -8.84 7.75
CA TYR A 464 -1.61 -9.06 7.51
C TYR A 464 -2.48 -8.31 8.52
N LEU A 465 -2.14 -8.41 9.82
CA LEU A 465 -2.89 -7.69 10.86
C LEU A 465 -2.71 -6.18 10.76
N LEU A 466 -1.48 -5.70 10.54
CA LEU A 466 -1.21 -4.27 10.42
C LEU A 466 -1.86 -3.66 9.17
N ALA A 467 -1.92 -4.39 8.06
CA ALA A 467 -2.63 -3.95 6.85
C ALA A 467 -4.12 -3.66 7.09
N GLY A 468 -4.75 -4.36 8.05
CA GLY A 468 -6.12 -4.09 8.44
C GLY A 468 -6.33 -2.69 9.06
N PHE A 469 -5.32 -2.15 9.76
CA PHE A 469 -5.36 -0.75 10.24
C PHE A 469 -5.22 0.24 9.09
N GLU A 470 -4.27 0.01 8.19
CA GLU A 470 -4.06 0.88 7.01
C GLU A 470 -5.30 0.95 6.11
N LEU A 471 -5.99 -0.17 5.95
CA LEU A 471 -7.21 -0.28 5.14
C LEU A 471 -8.48 0.11 5.91
N GLU A 472 -8.34 0.52 7.17
CA GLU A 472 -9.46 0.88 8.06
C GLU A 472 -10.53 -0.23 8.19
N LEU A 473 -10.09 -1.50 8.17
CA LEU A 473 -10.98 -2.66 8.25
C LEU A 473 -11.47 -2.94 9.66
N TYR A 474 -10.82 -2.39 10.69
CA TYR A 474 -11.13 -2.67 12.08
C TYR A 474 -11.98 -1.56 12.69
N SER A 475 -13.06 -1.94 13.33
CA SER A 475 -13.78 -1.03 14.22
C SER A 475 -12.99 -0.80 15.51
N VAL A 476 -13.18 0.35 16.16
CA VAL A 476 -12.40 0.71 17.36
C VAL A 476 -12.49 -0.34 18.46
N HIS A 477 -13.63 -1.01 18.60
CA HIS A 477 -13.81 -2.08 19.58
C HIS A 477 -13.05 -3.37 19.23
N GLU A 478 -12.54 -3.51 17.99
CA GLU A 478 -11.69 -4.63 17.59
C GLU A 478 -10.21 -4.38 17.90
N PHE A 479 -9.79 -3.14 18.04
CA PHE A 479 -8.39 -2.77 18.21
C PHE A 479 -7.73 -3.49 19.38
N TYR A 480 -8.47 -3.71 20.50
CA TYR A 480 -7.86 -4.26 21.70
C TYR A 480 -7.40 -5.70 21.53
N TYR A 481 -8.14 -6.57 20.83
CA TYR A 481 -7.70 -7.95 20.63
C TYR A 481 -6.67 -8.08 19.49
N ILE A 482 -6.69 -7.18 18.52
CA ILE A 482 -5.64 -7.12 17.48
C ILE A 482 -4.30 -6.73 18.13
N TYR A 483 -4.25 -5.63 18.91
CA TYR A 483 -3.02 -5.23 19.58
C TYR A 483 -2.61 -6.22 20.68
N TRP A 484 -3.56 -6.89 21.36
CA TRP A 484 -3.28 -7.95 22.29
C TRP A 484 -2.54 -9.12 21.64
N TYR A 485 -3.02 -9.61 20.49
CA TYR A 485 -2.41 -10.74 19.80
C TYR A 485 -1.02 -10.40 19.25
N LEU A 486 -0.84 -9.18 18.74
CA LEU A 486 0.47 -8.66 18.35
C LEU A 486 1.44 -8.60 19.54
N TYR A 487 0.98 -8.11 20.70
CA TYR A 487 1.80 -7.92 21.91
C TYR A 487 2.15 -9.23 22.58
N GLU A 488 1.17 -10.07 22.87
CA GLU A 488 1.35 -11.29 23.68
C GLU A 488 1.99 -12.43 22.87
N PHE A 489 1.79 -12.49 21.55
CA PHE A 489 2.21 -13.62 20.74
C PHE A 489 3.17 -13.22 19.60
N LEU A 490 2.72 -12.53 18.58
CA LEU A 490 3.44 -12.44 17.32
C LEU A 490 4.79 -11.74 17.44
N TYR A 491 4.85 -10.58 18.07
CA TYR A 491 6.14 -9.90 18.26
C TYR A 491 7.07 -10.66 19.19
N GLY A 492 6.53 -11.29 20.24
CA GLY A 492 7.32 -12.13 21.15
C GLY A 492 7.96 -13.32 20.43
N TRP A 493 7.19 -14.01 19.59
CA TRP A 493 7.70 -15.13 18.78
C TRP A 493 8.70 -14.69 17.74
N LEU A 494 8.47 -13.57 17.07
CA LEU A 494 9.38 -13.02 16.07
C LEU A 494 10.73 -12.61 16.70
N ILE A 495 10.70 -11.96 17.86
CA ILE A 495 11.89 -11.59 18.64
C ILE A 495 12.64 -12.85 19.09
N SER A 496 11.91 -13.89 19.54
CA SER A 496 12.49 -15.18 19.93
C SER A 496 13.18 -15.87 18.75
N ALA A 497 12.57 -15.88 17.56
CA ALA A 497 13.17 -16.44 16.36
C ALA A 497 14.48 -15.72 15.96
N LEU A 498 14.49 -14.38 15.97
CA LEU A 498 15.70 -13.59 15.69
C LEU A 498 16.77 -13.77 16.78
N SER A 499 16.38 -13.82 18.05
CA SER A 499 17.32 -14.04 19.17
C SER A 499 17.97 -15.42 19.09
N ARG A 500 17.22 -16.43 18.65
CA ARG A 500 17.74 -17.77 18.39
C ARG A 500 18.76 -17.76 17.25
N ALA A 501 18.40 -17.12 16.13
CA ALA A 501 19.33 -16.95 14.98
C ALA A 501 20.64 -16.24 15.41
N ASP A 502 20.53 -15.17 16.17
CA ASP A 502 21.67 -14.39 16.67
C ASP A 502 22.56 -15.22 17.60
N SER A 503 21.96 -16.07 18.45
CA SER A 503 22.72 -16.99 19.31
C SER A 503 23.48 -18.04 18.49
N PHE A 504 22.87 -18.61 17.47
CA PHE A 504 23.56 -19.57 16.59
C PHE A 504 24.72 -18.93 15.83
N LEU A 505 24.57 -17.72 15.34
CA LEU A 505 25.65 -16.99 14.69
C LEU A 505 26.83 -16.79 15.63
N LEU A 506 26.60 -16.41 16.89
CA LEU A 506 27.64 -16.23 17.89
C LEU A 506 28.35 -17.55 18.26
N GLU A 507 27.59 -18.62 18.45
CA GLU A 507 28.17 -19.95 18.74
C GLU A 507 29.08 -20.43 17.62
N ASN A 508 28.67 -20.26 16.39
CA ASN A 508 29.44 -20.65 15.22
C ASN A 508 30.70 -19.79 15.02
N GLU A 509 30.65 -18.50 15.34
CA GLU A 509 31.87 -17.64 15.34
C GLU A 509 32.89 -18.09 16.40
N ILE A 510 32.41 -18.43 17.60
CA ILE A 510 33.27 -18.94 18.67
C ILE A 510 33.92 -20.25 18.26
N LEU A 511 33.21 -21.17 17.64
CA LEU A 511 33.72 -22.44 17.13
C LEU A 511 34.80 -22.24 16.05
N HIS A 512 34.59 -21.28 15.17
CA HIS A 512 35.55 -20.93 14.10
C HIS A 512 36.88 -20.35 14.66
N ASP A 513 36.81 -19.51 15.71
CA ASP A 513 37.98 -18.90 16.34
C ASP A 513 38.80 -19.93 17.14
N VAL A 514 38.17 -20.92 17.75
CA VAL A 514 38.83 -22.02 18.46
C VAL A 514 39.64 -22.91 17.50
N HIS A 515 39.17 -23.13 16.26
CA HIS A 515 39.89 -23.92 15.27
C HIS A 515 41.09 -23.19 14.64
N LYS A 516 41.05 -21.85 14.56
CA LYS A 516 42.16 -21.04 14.09
C LYS A 516 43.28 -20.89 15.14
N GLY A 517 42.99 -21.12 16.42
CA GLY A 517 43.89 -20.87 17.53
C GLY A 517 44.93 -21.98 17.82
N LYS A 518 44.97 -23.12 17.10
CA LYS A 518 45.91 -24.20 17.35
C LYS A 518 47.29 -24.02 16.68
N GLY A 519 47.58 -22.88 16.11
CA GLY A 519 48.76 -22.69 15.26
C GLY A 519 49.72 -21.52 15.55
N THR A 520 49.48 -20.60 16.49
CA THR A 520 50.49 -19.57 16.83
C THR A 520 50.22 -18.88 18.16
N THR A 521 51.16 -18.97 19.07
CA THR A 521 51.29 -18.15 20.28
C THR A 521 51.42 -16.67 19.91
N LYS A 522 50.35 -15.91 19.84
CA LYS A 522 50.41 -14.44 19.84
C LYS A 522 49.20 -13.83 20.54
N LYS A 523 49.48 -13.02 21.56
CA LYS A 523 48.72 -12.02 22.29
C LYS A 523 47.17 -12.10 22.18
N LYS A 524 46.52 -12.35 23.33
CA LYS A 524 45.09 -12.19 23.53
C LYS A 524 44.61 -10.85 22.94
N PRO A 525 43.75 -10.85 21.91
CA PRO A 525 43.15 -9.62 21.48
C PRO A 525 42.21 -9.13 22.59
N ARG A 526 42.26 -7.83 22.90
CA ARG A 526 41.30 -7.16 23.75
C ARG A 526 39.87 -7.57 23.29
N ASN A 527 39.04 -8.03 24.23
CA ASN A 527 37.62 -8.33 24.01
C ASN A 527 36.92 -7.13 23.38
N LYS A 528 36.92 -6.99 22.05
CA LYS A 528 35.92 -6.23 21.36
C LYS A 528 34.61 -7.02 21.57
N LYS A 529 33.65 -6.46 22.30
CA LYS A 529 32.29 -6.99 22.36
C LYS A 529 31.85 -7.14 20.91
N LYS A 530 31.73 -8.36 20.40
CA LYS A 530 31.20 -8.64 19.07
C LYS A 530 29.73 -8.15 19.11
N SER A 531 29.37 -7.22 18.22
CA SER A 531 28.00 -6.75 18.10
C SER A 531 27.14 -7.89 17.53
N ARG A 532 26.03 -8.15 18.15
CA ARG A 532 25.04 -9.11 17.63
C ARG A 532 24.46 -8.56 16.34
N GLN A 533 24.36 -9.40 15.32
CA GLN A 533 23.96 -9.00 13.97
C GLN A 533 22.53 -8.42 13.94
N TYR A 534 21.61 -9.05 14.65
CA TYR A 534 20.19 -8.68 14.67
C TYR A 534 19.81 -7.78 15.86
N ASN A 535 20.77 -7.24 16.60
CA ASN A 535 20.48 -6.46 17.80
C ASN A 535 19.59 -5.23 17.52
N ARG A 536 19.85 -4.53 16.42
CA ARG A 536 19.03 -3.37 16.01
C ARG A 536 17.58 -3.77 15.76
N ASP A 537 17.38 -4.85 14.99
CA ASP A 537 16.05 -5.34 14.62
C ASP A 537 15.28 -5.86 15.84
N ILE A 538 15.97 -6.57 16.74
CA ILE A 538 15.38 -7.05 17.99
C ILE A 538 14.92 -5.86 18.84
N VAL A 539 15.74 -4.83 19.03
CA VAL A 539 15.37 -3.63 19.80
C VAL A 539 14.19 -2.89 19.16
N TYR A 540 14.18 -2.76 17.83
CA TYR A 540 13.07 -2.16 17.11
C TYR A 540 11.77 -2.95 17.31
N LEU A 541 11.80 -4.27 17.14
CA LEU A 541 10.63 -5.13 17.35
C LEU A 541 10.14 -5.12 18.78
N GLN A 542 11.04 -5.05 19.78
CA GLN A 542 10.68 -4.88 21.19
C GLN A 542 9.98 -3.55 21.44
N ALA A 543 10.38 -2.48 20.74
CA ALA A 543 9.70 -1.20 20.82
C ALA A 543 8.27 -1.29 20.25
N LEU A 544 8.08 -1.91 19.09
CA LEU A 544 6.77 -2.12 18.48
C LEU A 544 5.88 -3.02 19.36
N GLN A 545 6.44 -4.09 19.94
CA GLN A 545 5.73 -4.93 20.89
C GLN A 545 5.22 -4.11 22.08
N ASN A 546 6.07 -3.27 22.66
CA ASN A 546 5.66 -2.41 23.77
C ASN A 546 4.59 -1.39 23.35
N MET A 547 4.67 -0.83 22.13
CA MET A 547 3.62 0.04 21.61
C MET A 547 2.28 -0.70 21.56
N CYS A 548 2.25 -1.93 21.03
CA CYS A 548 1.04 -2.76 21.02
C CYS A 548 0.52 -3.03 22.42
N GLY A 549 1.40 -3.32 23.39
CA GLY A 549 1.03 -3.46 24.80
C GLY A 549 0.42 -2.19 25.38
N GLY A 550 0.95 -1.03 25.01
CA GLY A 550 0.43 0.29 25.40
C GLY A 550 -1.00 0.53 24.90
N TYR A 551 -1.24 0.25 23.61
CA TYR A 551 -2.59 0.33 23.02
C TYR A 551 -3.56 -0.68 23.66
N TYR A 552 -3.13 -1.92 23.80
CA TYR A 552 -3.95 -2.94 24.44
C TYR A 552 -4.42 -2.52 25.83
N LYS A 553 -3.50 -2.06 26.70
CA LYS A 553 -3.84 -1.60 28.06
C LYS A 553 -4.74 -0.35 28.04
N ALA A 554 -4.48 0.60 27.16
CA ALA A 554 -5.31 1.80 27.00
C ALA A 554 -6.75 1.43 26.58
N LEU A 555 -6.89 0.58 25.57
CA LEU A 555 -8.19 0.14 25.05
C LEU A 555 -8.98 -0.68 26.10
N MET A 556 -8.30 -1.51 26.88
CA MET A 556 -8.94 -2.19 28.00
C MET A 556 -9.43 -1.20 29.07
N GLY A 557 -8.69 -0.13 29.35
CA GLY A 557 -9.13 0.96 30.22
C GLY A 557 -10.37 1.67 29.69
N PHE A 558 -10.38 2.02 28.40
CA PHE A 558 -11.55 2.62 27.74
C PHE A 558 -12.77 1.69 27.75
N ARG A 559 -12.53 0.40 27.54
CA ARG A 559 -13.60 -0.62 27.61
C ARG A 559 -14.21 -0.71 29.00
N LEU A 560 -13.38 -0.70 30.03
CA LEU A 560 -13.82 -0.73 31.43
C LEU A 560 -14.65 0.49 31.83
N GLU A 561 -14.31 1.67 31.25
CA GLU A 561 -15.06 2.91 31.44
C GLU A 561 -16.30 3.03 30.53
N GLY A 562 -16.59 2.03 29.68
CA GLY A 562 -17.73 2.05 28.77
C GLY A 562 -17.59 3.09 27.64
N LYS A 563 -16.35 3.54 27.35
CA LYS A 563 -16.06 4.54 26.30
C LYS A 563 -15.90 3.95 24.90
N LEU A 564 -15.85 2.62 24.78
CA LEU A 564 -15.84 1.95 23.48
C LEU A 564 -17.24 1.47 23.13
N THR A 565 -17.61 1.65 21.87
CA THR A 565 -18.85 1.09 21.33
C THR A 565 -18.85 -0.42 21.45
N ILE A 566 -19.95 -0.99 21.91
CA ILE A 566 -20.13 -2.45 21.96
C ILE A 566 -20.88 -2.87 20.72
N PRO A 567 -20.38 -3.87 19.95
CA PRO A 567 -21.09 -4.35 18.77
C PRO A 567 -22.43 -4.99 19.13
N ASN A 568 -23.39 -4.92 18.22
CA ASN A 568 -24.70 -5.52 18.42
C ASN A 568 -24.58 -7.05 18.46
N PRO A 569 -24.93 -7.73 19.58
CA PRO A 569 -24.70 -9.16 19.74
C PRO A 569 -25.54 -10.06 18.82
N ARG A 570 -26.63 -9.54 18.23
CA ARG A 570 -27.52 -10.35 17.38
C ARG A 570 -26.94 -10.64 16.00
N PHE A 571 -26.23 -9.70 15.43
CA PHE A 571 -25.78 -9.76 14.05
C PHE A 571 -24.25 -9.66 13.95
N ASP A 572 -23.63 -8.83 14.76
CA ASP A 572 -22.23 -8.48 14.71
C ASP A 572 -21.58 -8.73 16.09
N SER A 573 -21.50 -10.01 16.47
CA SER A 573 -20.91 -10.35 17.77
C SER A 573 -19.39 -10.20 17.75
N GLU A 574 -18.82 -9.82 18.91
CA GLU A 574 -17.38 -9.76 19.09
C GLU A 574 -16.70 -11.10 18.77
N GLN A 575 -17.35 -12.23 19.10
CA GLN A 575 -16.87 -13.56 18.78
C GLN A 575 -16.71 -13.78 17.27
N VAL A 576 -17.75 -13.47 16.49
CA VAL A 576 -17.74 -13.64 15.04
C VAL A 576 -16.63 -12.81 14.41
N ARG A 577 -16.45 -11.56 14.86
CA ARG A 577 -15.37 -10.70 14.38
C ARG A 577 -14.00 -11.26 14.75
N TYR A 578 -13.82 -11.66 16.00
CA TYR A 578 -12.57 -12.25 16.47
C TYR A 578 -12.19 -13.49 15.62
N GLU A 579 -13.11 -14.43 15.49
CA GLU A 579 -12.90 -15.65 14.71
C GLU A 579 -12.58 -15.32 13.24
N HIS A 580 -13.30 -14.39 12.64
CA HIS A 580 -13.05 -13.97 11.28
C HIS A 580 -11.65 -13.32 11.11
N ARG A 581 -11.22 -12.46 12.05
CA ARG A 581 -9.91 -11.79 11.98
C ARG A 581 -8.74 -12.76 12.09
N PHE A 582 -8.89 -13.84 12.87
CA PHE A 582 -7.84 -14.82 13.11
C PHE A 582 -7.99 -16.11 12.29
N ALA A 583 -9.09 -16.27 11.54
CA ALA A 583 -9.30 -17.42 10.66
C ALA A 583 -8.12 -17.74 9.73
N PRO A 584 -7.42 -16.78 9.10
CA PRO A 584 -6.27 -17.07 8.25
C PRO A 584 -5.09 -17.73 8.97
N PHE A 585 -5.09 -17.73 10.30
CA PHE A 585 -3.95 -18.22 11.12
C PHE A 585 -4.18 -19.60 11.73
N GLN A 586 -5.38 -20.16 11.63
CA GLN A 586 -5.77 -21.36 12.38
C GLN A 586 -4.88 -22.57 12.10
N ASN A 587 -4.34 -22.71 10.91
CA ASN A 587 -3.56 -23.88 10.49
C ASN A 587 -2.07 -23.59 10.28
N LEU A 588 -1.59 -22.40 10.71
CA LEU A 588 -0.24 -21.93 10.39
C LEU A 588 0.80 -22.21 11.47
N LEU A 589 0.37 -22.36 12.71
CA LEU A 589 1.25 -22.45 13.86
C LEU A 589 0.80 -23.57 14.80
N THR A 590 1.76 -24.12 15.51
CA THR A 590 1.51 -25.05 16.61
C THR A 590 2.09 -24.42 17.88
N PRO A 591 1.27 -24.07 18.87
CA PRO A 591 -0.19 -24.20 18.95
C PRO A 591 -0.93 -23.22 18.02
N PRO A 592 -2.17 -23.55 17.62
CA PRO A 592 -2.99 -22.64 16.81
C PRO A 592 -3.34 -21.37 17.61
N PRO A 593 -3.86 -20.30 16.94
CA PRO A 593 -4.32 -19.12 17.63
C PRO A 593 -5.34 -19.44 18.73
N VAL A 594 -5.26 -18.68 19.81
CA VAL A 594 -6.16 -18.82 20.95
C VAL A 594 -7.61 -18.67 20.51
N VAL A 595 -8.46 -19.62 20.87
CA VAL A 595 -9.90 -19.55 20.58
C VAL A 595 -10.58 -18.44 21.37
N TYR A 596 -11.71 -17.93 20.87
CA TYR A 596 -12.37 -16.77 21.47
C TYR A 596 -12.73 -16.97 22.97
N SER A 597 -13.19 -18.16 23.36
CA SER A 597 -13.51 -18.46 24.77
C SER A 597 -12.30 -18.34 25.67
N GLU A 598 -11.16 -18.88 25.26
CA GLU A 598 -9.90 -18.80 25.98
C GLU A 598 -9.36 -17.35 26.00
N PHE A 599 -9.44 -16.64 24.88
CA PHE A 599 -9.11 -15.21 24.81
C PHE A 599 -9.94 -14.41 25.83
N ARG A 600 -11.26 -14.65 25.90
CA ARG A 600 -12.15 -14.00 26.88
C ARG A 600 -11.73 -14.31 28.32
N GLU A 601 -11.36 -15.53 28.59
CA GLU A 601 -10.84 -15.93 29.92
C GLU A 601 -9.51 -15.24 30.24
N MET A 602 -8.56 -15.23 29.28
CA MET A 602 -7.25 -14.58 29.43
C MET A 602 -7.34 -13.07 29.65
N THR A 603 -8.34 -12.42 29.06
CA THR A 603 -8.54 -10.96 29.12
C THR A 603 -9.62 -10.54 30.13
N SER A 604 -10.23 -11.50 30.87
CA SER A 604 -11.26 -11.19 31.85
C SER A 604 -10.67 -10.47 33.07
N PHE A 605 -11.38 -9.44 33.56
CA PHE A 605 -10.99 -8.71 34.76
C PHE A 605 -11.17 -9.55 36.03
N GLU A 606 -11.98 -10.57 36.00
CA GLU A 606 -12.27 -11.48 37.13
C GLU A 606 -11.05 -12.33 37.53
N ARG A 607 -10.11 -12.53 36.60
CA ARG A 607 -8.87 -13.29 36.86
C ARG A 607 -7.93 -12.61 37.86
N PHE A 608 -8.09 -11.31 38.07
CA PHE A 608 -7.29 -10.50 38.98
C PHE A 608 -7.95 -10.40 40.37
N GLN A 609 -8.56 -11.47 40.86
CA GLN A 609 -9.40 -11.54 42.07
C GLN A 609 -8.77 -11.02 43.37
N GLN A 610 -7.51 -10.64 43.40
CA GLN A 610 -6.87 -10.09 44.61
C GLN A 610 -6.87 -8.56 44.71
N GLN A 611 -7.12 -7.82 43.58
CA GLN A 611 -7.35 -6.37 43.61
C GLN A 611 -8.30 -5.99 42.48
N PRO A 612 -9.27 -5.08 42.70
CA PRO A 612 -10.10 -4.58 41.62
C PRO A 612 -9.22 -3.85 40.60
N VAL A 613 -9.14 -4.39 39.40
CA VAL A 613 -8.46 -3.71 38.25
C VAL A 613 -9.35 -2.55 37.86
N ASP A 614 -8.91 -1.33 38.13
CA ASP A 614 -9.56 -0.11 37.66
C ASP A 614 -8.94 0.40 36.38
N SER A 615 -9.60 1.34 35.73
CA SER A 615 -9.11 1.96 34.50
C SER A 615 -7.78 2.70 34.71
N VAL A 616 -7.57 3.27 35.90
CA VAL A 616 -6.34 4.00 36.25
C VAL A 616 -5.13 3.07 36.24
N PHE A 617 -5.27 1.86 36.79
CA PHE A 617 -4.21 0.85 36.76
C PHE A 617 -3.83 0.52 35.28
N LEU A 618 -4.82 0.35 34.42
CA LEU A 618 -4.62 0.04 33.03
C LEU A 618 -3.94 1.20 32.27
N TYR A 619 -4.35 2.44 32.53
CA TYR A 619 -3.70 3.62 31.94
C TYR A 619 -2.25 3.77 32.39
N ILE A 620 -1.96 3.51 33.67
CA ILE A 620 -0.58 3.53 34.21
C ILE A 620 0.25 2.41 33.55
N ALA A 621 -0.32 1.21 33.38
CA ALA A 621 0.35 0.12 32.66
C ALA A 621 0.63 0.51 31.20
N GLY A 622 -0.32 1.12 30.51
CA GLY A 622 -0.14 1.66 29.16
C GLY A 622 0.96 2.73 29.09
N CYS A 623 1.02 3.65 30.07
CA CYS A 623 2.11 4.61 30.20
C CYS A 623 3.49 3.93 30.27
N LYS A 624 3.62 2.89 31.09
CA LYS A 624 4.89 2.14 31.23
C LYS A 624 5.33 1.55 29.89
N HIS A 625 4.41 0.96 29.13
CA HIS A 625 4.68 0.40 27.83
C HIS A 625 5.13 1.46 26.82
N PHE A 626 4.42 2.59 26.69
CA PHE A 626 4.84 3.68 25.78
C PHE A 626 6.17 4.30 26.20
N HIS A 627 6.45 4.38 27.52
CA HIS A 627 7.74 4.85 28.01
C HIS A 627 8.88 3.91 27.62
N GLN A 628 8.69 2.59 27.80
CA GLN A 628 9.67 1.57 27.41
C GLN A 628 9.90 1.57 25.88
N ALA A 629 8.81 1.63 25.11
CA ALA A 629 8.90 1.76 23.65
C ALA A 629 9.74 2.97 23.25
N ARG A 630 9.47 4.12 23.85
CA ARG A 630 10.23 5.34 23.61
C ARG A 630 11.73 5.16 23.90
N GLN A 631 12.09 4.58 25.06
CA GLN A 631 13.49 4.35 25.44
C GLN A 631 14.21 3.45 24.43
N LEU A 632 13.53 2.40 23.97
CA LEU A 632 14.07 1.48 22.95
C LEU A 632 14.29 2.20 21.62
N LEU A 633 13.32 2.99 21.15
CA LEU A 633 13.43 3.76 19.90
C LEU A 633 14.53 4.82 19.99
N GLU A 634 14.70 5.49 21.13
CA GLU A 634 15.78 6.49 21.33
C GLU A 634 17.19 5.85 21.32
N SER A 635 17.30 4.53 21.51
CA SER A 635 18.57 3.81 21.42
C SER A 635 18.99 3.43 19.99
N ILE A 636 18.11 3.62 19.00
CA ILE A 636 18.33 3.29 17.59
C ILE A 636 18.70 4.57 16.82
N VAL A 637 19.50 4.43 15.77
CA VAL A 637 19.85 5.55 14.88
C VAL A 637 18.58 6.10 14.24
N PRO A 638 18.28 7.40 14.39
CA PRO A 638 17.02 8.00 13.95
C PRO A 638 16.89 8.02 12.43
N ASP A 639 15.67 7.71 11.97
CA ASP A 639 15.16 7.96 10.62
C ASP A 639 13.78 8.64 10.72
N SER A 640 13.13 8.94 9.60
CA SER A 640 11.85 9.65 9.59
C SER A 640 10.74 8.85 10.29
N GLU A 641 10.66 7.54 10.04
CA GLU A 641 9.66 6.66 10.64
C GLU A 641 9.84 6.54 12.17
N LEU A 642 11.07 6.40 12.63
CA LEU A 642 11.38 6.39 14.07
C LEU A 642 10.99 7.70 14.75
N THR A 643 11.16 8.83 14.07
CA THR A 643 10.76 10.14 14.60
C THR A 643 9.25 10.23 14.81
N ASP A 644 8.47 9.71 13.87
CA ASP A 644 7.01 9.65 13.99
C ASP A 644 6.57 8.71 15.12
N LEU A 645 7.14 7.52 15.20
CA LEU A 645 6.88 6.58 16.29
C LEU A 645 7.24 7.15 17.66
N LEU A 646 8.37 7.85 17.77
CA LEU A 646 8.77 8.55 19.01
C LEU A 646 7.76 9.63 19.41
N THR A 647 7.26 10.38 18.44
CA THR A 647 6.24 11.40 18.67
C THR A 647 4.93 10.78 19.16
N ILE A 648 4.51 9.67 18.54
CA ILE A 648 3.32 8.91 18.94
C ILE A 648 3.48 8.37 20.37
N CYS A 649 4.61 7.77 20.70
CA CYS A 649 4.88 7.26 22.06
C CYS A 649 4.80 8.37 23.10
N LYS A 650 5.41 9.54 22.83
CA LYS A 650 5.39 10.70 23.75
C LYS A 650 3.97 11.23 23.95
N THR A 651 3.21 11.38 22.86
CA THR A 651 1.83 11.89 22.93
C THR A 651 0.92 10.92 23.67
N ASN A 652 0.96 9.62 23.34
CA ASN A 652 0.12 8.61 23.97
C ASN A 652 0.47 8.42 25.45
N PHE A 653 1.75 8.51 25.82
CA PHE A 653 2.16 8.55 27.22
C PHE A 653 1.51 9.70 27.98
N ILE A 654 1.52 10.92 27.42
CA ILE A 654 0.93 12.12 28.04
C ILE A 654 -0.59 11.92 28.17
N VAL A 655 -1.26 11.47 27.13
CA VAL A 655 -2.71 11.23 27.12
C VAL A 655 -3.11 10.26 28.23
N LEU A 656 -2.43 9.12 28.32
CA LEU A 656 -2.73 8.12 29.35
C LEU A 656 -2.39 8.59 30.75
N LYS A 657 -1.34 9.41 30.93
CA LYS A 657 -1.00 10.01 32.21
C LYS A 657 -2.08 10.99 32.68
N LEU A 658 -2.65 11.79 31.76
CA LEU A 658 -3.77 12.68 32.06
C LEU A 658 -5.02 11.90 32.45
N LEU A 659 -5.36 10.80 31.73
CA LEU A 659 -6.47 9.92 32.06
C LEU A 659 -6.29 9.25 33.43
N ALA A 660 -5.10 8.77 33.74
CA ALA A 660 -4.78 8.19 35.03
C ALA A 660 -4.90 9.23 36.18
N GLY A 661 -4.68 10.51 35.87
CA GLY A 661 -4.90 11.64 36.79
C GLY A 661 -6.36 12.09 36.93
N GLY A 662 -7.30 11.40 36.26
CA GLY A 662 -8.73 11.72 36.31
C GLY A 662 -9.19 12.79 35.32
N HIS A 663 -8.34 13.21 34.37
CA HIS A 663 -8.75 14.18 33.35
C HIS A 663 -9.87 13.58 32.48
N LYS A 664 -10.96 14.36 32.29
CA LYS A 664 -12.16 13.93 31.53
C LYS A 664 -12.77 12.59 32.00
N LYS A 665 -12.70 12.28 33.30
CA LYS A 665 -13.25 11.05 33.89
C LYS A 665 -14.74 10.90 33.57
N ASP A 666 -15.48 12.01 33.60
CA ASP A 666 -16.93 12.03 33.39
C ASP A 666 -17.35 12.16 31.91
N SER A 667 -16.39 12.21 30.99
CA SER A 667 -16.69 12.27 29.54
C SER A 667 -17.15 10.89 29.05
N THR A 668 -18.33 10.86 28.44
CA THR A 668 -18.88 9.68 27.77
C THR A 668 -18.43 9.57 26.30
N LYS A 669 -17.71 10.58 25.78
CA LYS A 669 -17.25 10.57 24.39
C LYS A 669 -16.18 9.50 24.18
N PRO A 670 -16.25 8.74 23.08
CA PRO A 670 -15.23 7.78 22.74
C PRO A 670 -13.89 8.47 22.44
N PRO A 671 -12.76 7.80 22.70
CA PRO A 671 -11.45 8.30 22.28
C PRO A 671 -11.34 8.26 20.75
N GLU A 672 -10.64 9.25 20.19
CA GLU A 672 -10.30 9.26 18.77
C GLU A 672 -8.88 8.72 18.56
N PHE A 673 -8.69 8.01 17.45
CA PHE A 673 -7.42 7.43 17.04
C PHE A 673 -6.99 8.06 15.71
N ASP A 674 -5.93 8.86 15.75
CA ASP A 674 -5.40 9.58 14.59
C ASP A 674 -4.20 8.84 13.99
N PHE A 675 -4.40 8.22 12.82
CA PHE A 675 -3.40 7.49 12.07
C PHE A 675 -2.63 8.35 11.05
N SER A 676 -2.78 9.67 11.07
CA SER A 676 -2.16 10.56 10.08
C SER A 676 -0.63 10.52 10.06
N LYS A 677 0.01 10.21 11.19
CA LYS A 677 1.48 10.11 11.31
C LYS A 677 2.01 8.72 11.02
N ASN A 678 1.26 7.69 11.34
CA ASN A 678 1.65 6.31 11.08
C ASN A 678 0.39 5.48 10.82
N LYS A 679 0.44 4.64 9.80
CA LYS A 679 -0.70 3.84 9.33
C LYS A 679 -1.15 2.74 10.29
N TYR A 680 -0.28 2.36 11.23
CA TYR A 680 -0.46 1.22 12.12
C TYR A 680 -0.58 1.61 13.59
N PHE A 681 -0.03 2.77 13.95
CA PHE A 681 0.07 3.25 15.32
C PHE A 681 -0.50 4.67 15.42
N ALA A 682 -1.67 4.77 16.02
CA ALA A 682 -2.40 6.03 16.11
C ALA A 682 -1.92 6.93 17.26
N THR A 683 -2.06 8.21 17.08
CA THR A 683 -2.07 9.16 18.20
C THR A 683 -3.45 9.16 18.84
N MET A 684 -3.53 8.84 20.14
CA MET A 684 -4.79 8.89 20.88
C MET A 684 -5.16 10.34 21.21
N LYS A 685 -6.42 10.70 21.01
CA LYS A 685 -7.00 11.99 21.36
C LYS A 685 -8.18 11.80 22.32
N ILE A 686 -8.24 12.64 23.34
CA ILE A 686 -9.36 12.67 24.28
C ILE A 686 -10.24 13.85 23.87
N VAL A 687 -11.47 13.58 23.46
CA VAL A 687 -12.44 14.59 23.00
C VAL A 687 -13.22 15.21 24.17
#